data_c86d8bedcb669a1efa77b8c3a1a7287c
#
_entry.id   c86d8bedcb669a1efa77b8c3a1a7287c
#
_cell.length_a   1.000
_cell.length_b   1.000
_cell.length_c   1.000
_cell.angle_alpha   90.00
_cell.angle_beta   90.00
_cell.angle_gamma   90.00
#
_symmetry.space_group_name_H-M   'P 1'
#
loop_
_entity.id
_entity.type
_entity.pdbx_description
1 polymer ?
#
loop_
_entity_poly.entity_id
_entity_poly.type
_entity_poly.pdbx_seq_one_letter_code
_entity_poly.pdbx_strand_id
1 'polypeptide(L)'
;MPVRRGFWGTQLVLRFLFRGRLLKTATSLVALGSWAVGATLAWHHPLWPVATFAVFCLWCLLVLWRPGVWLFAVPACLPFLNFSPWTGWLVFDEFDILLLGALAGGYWRLACSSRSDWLTGMPAAFRWLVVLLAGTGLLALYRGFADAGGFAFDWFAGYSDPLNSLRVFKSLGFSLLFVPLLQHEIVCSGALAGRRLAKGIVAGLSVVTLAVLWERSAFPGVLDFSKNYRTVALFWEMHVGGAAIDAYLAMTAPFVVWALVSARRPLPWAGAASLALLTGYACLTTFARGVYLAVAGSLVLLVILLRAQKSNFNARKFLARVWRRHVPEGWRAKAGAMLVLALVAEVVAVAVGGSFMTQRLTSTDRDLGSRLEHWRHGLELLGTPGSWLLGKGLGRLPANYAAHVPQGEFSGAVKGRDELEPGGAVNGFVTVRGPATRKVLGAQYALTQRVSMASEGPHRLSLEVRVKKQADVYLELCERHLLYDGSCQTAYVRVFPGKTAWQALVLSLHGPVPSRGSWYAPRLGMFSLSVGNVGGVADFDNIRLTGSHQEDLLENGGFSRGLAHWFPAAQSYFLPWHLDNLFLEILVERGLTGLLLLAALMACALWATVIGGARSLSLSPYLAASLCAALLVGLVSSFMDVPRIAFLYLLLTLYSIQISQKI
;
A
#
# COMPACT_ATOMS: atom_id res chain seq x y z
N MET A 1 59.45 -2.78 40.67
CA MET A 1 58.60 -2.21 39.60
C MET A 1 57.25 -2.84 39.68
N PRO A 2 56.27 -2.13 40.15
CA PRO A 2 54.88 -2.53 39.98
C PRO A 2 54.06 -1.40 39.32
N VAL A 3 52.87 -1.80 38.80
CA VAL A 3 51.70 -0.98 38.55
C VAL A 3 51.67 -0.18 37.20
N ARG A 4 51.18 -0.82 36.16
CA ARG A 4 50.47 -0.18 35.05
C ARG A 4 49.32 -1.07 34.51
N ARG A 5 48.45 -1.64 35.34
CA ARG A 5 47.29 -2.40 34.90
C ARG A 5 45.93 -1.75 35.21
N GLY A 6 45.87 -0.55 35.84
CA GLY A 6 44.62 0.05 36.31
C GLY A 6 43.90 1.02 35.36
N PHE A 7 44.58 1.62 34.37
CA PHE A 7 44.01 2.76 33.64
C PHE A 7 43.20 2.40 32.39
N TRP A 8 43.44 1.22 31.79
CA TRP A 8 42.67 0.76 30.60
C TRP A 8 41.31 0.16 30.92
N GLY A 9 41.18 -0.45 32.08
CA GLY A 9 39.92 -1.04 32.53
C GLY A 9 38.83 -0.03 32.84
N THR A 10 39.18 1.08 33.48
CA THR A 10 38.24 2.15 33.83
C THR A 10 37.71 2.92 32.64
N GLN A 11 38.55 3.17 31.61
CA GLN A 11 38.11 3.82 30.39
C GLN A 11 37.16 2.93 29.54
N LEU A 12 37.40 1.61 29.55
CA LEU A 12 36.50 0.65 28.87
C LEU A 12 35.16 0.56 29.58
N VAL A 13 35.15 0.51 30.90
CA VAL A 13 33.93 0.45 31.73
C VAL A 13 33.14 1.76 31.62
N LEU A 14 33.79 2.92 31.64
CA LEU A 14 33.14 4.21 31.42
C LEU A 14 32.56 4.33 30.01
N ARG A 15 33.28 3.91 28.98
CA ARG A 15 32.74 3.87 27.60
C ARG A 15 31.55 2.93 27.47
N PHE A 16 31.55 1.80 28.17
CA PHE A 16 30.41 0.85 28.20
C PHE A 16 29.19 1.44 28.93
N LEU A 17 29.38 2.08 30.07
CA LEU A 17 28.33 2.73 30.86
C LEU A 17 27.74 3.95 30.13
N PHE A 18 28.58 4.79 29.54
CA PHE A 18 28.12 5.92 28.71
C PHE A 18 27.36 5.46 27.49
N ARG A 19 27.83 4.42 26.79
CA ARG A 19 27.15 3.85 25.62
C ARG A 19 25.80 3.23 25.97
N GLY A 20 25.70 2.56 27.14
CA GLY A 20 24.44 2.01 27.62
C GLY A 20 23.41 3.07 28.01
N ARG A 21 23.85 4.19 28.62
CA ARG A 21 22.95 5.32 28.97
C ARG A 21 22.45 6.03 27.70
N LEU A 22 23.34 6.38 26.78
CA LEU A 22 22.97 7.01 25.51
C LEU A 22 21.97 6.18 24.71
N LEU A 23 22.17 4.87 24.68
CA LEU A 23 21.27 3.96 23.99
C LEU A 23 19.87 3.90 24.64
N LYS A 24 19.81 3.84 25.96
CA LYS A 24 18.54 3.89 26.69
C LYS A 24 17.81 5.22 26.49
N THR A 25 18.54 6.33 26.50
CA THR A 25 17.95 7.66 26.22
C THR A 25 17.40 7.72 24.79
N ALA A 26 18.17 7.26 23.81
CA ALA A 26 17.73 7.25 22.40
C ALA A 26 16.49 6.37 22.20
N THR A 27 16.45 5.17 22.79
CA THR A 27 15.27 4.28 22.72
C THR A 27 14.05 4.88 23.41
N SER A 28 14.23 5.54 24.57
CA SER A 28 13.14 6.25 25.25
C SER A 28 12.62 7.43 24.42
N LEU A 29 13.49 8.20 23.78
CA LEU A 29 13.08 9.32 22.91
C LEU A 29 12.28 8.82 21.68
N VAL A 30 12.69 7.72 21.06
CA VAL A 30 11.92 7.11 19.97
C VAL A 30 10.56 6.62 20.47
N ALA A 31 10.51 5.99 21.65
CA ALA A 31 9.25 5.52 22.23
C ALA A 31 8.28 6.68 22.51
N LEU A 32 8.77 7.74 23.16
CA LEU A 32 7.96 8.92 23.48
C LEU A 32 7.53 9.68 22.23
N GLY A 33 8.43 9.86 21.26
CA GLY A 33 8.11 10.51 19.98
C GLY A 33 7.06 9.72 19.19
N SER A 34 7.21 8.39 19.11
CA SER A 34 6.23 7.53 18.45
C SER A 34 4.87 7.56 19.17
N TRP A 35 4.89 7.56 20.50
CA TRP A 35 3.66 7.68 21.29
C TRP A 35 2.99 9.04 21.07
N ALA A 36 3.74 10.14 21.13
CA ALA A 36 3.20 11.49 20.97
C ALA A 36 2.58 11.69 19.58
N VAL A 37 3.30 11.31 18.52
CA VAL A 37 2.80 11.42 17.14
C VAL A 37 1.59 10.51 16.94
N GLY A 38 1.65 9.26 17.40
CA GLY A 38 0.54 8.31 17.25
C GLY A 38 -0.70 8.73 18.05
N ALA A 39 -0.51 9.27 19.28
CA ALA A 39 -1.60 9.78 20.10
C ALA A 39 -2.26 11.01 19.46
N THR A 40 -1.46 11.92 18.88
CA THR A 40 -1.98 13.09 18.16
C THR A 40 -2.78 12.67 16.94
N LEU A 41 -2.27 11.77 16.10
CA LEU A 41 -3.00 11.24 14.94
C LEU A 41 -4.30 10.55 15.38
N ALA A 42 -4.23 9.69 16.39
CA ALA A 42 -5.40 8.97 16.89
C ALA A 42 -6.48 9.90 17.46
N TRP A 43 -6.07 10.96 18.17
CA TRP A 43 -6.99 11.97 18.73
C TRP A 43 -7.65 12.84 17.66
N HIS A 44 -6.99 13.10 16.54
CA HIS A 44 -7.53 13.88 15.42
C HIS A 44 -8.15 13.02 14.32
N HIS A 45 -8.39 11.72 14.59
CA HIS A 45 -8.98 10.82 13.60
C HIS A 45 -10.38 11.30 13.20
N PRO A 46 -10.68 11.51 11.89
CA PRO A 46 -11.91 12.16 11.44
C PRO A 46 -13.19 11.46 11.86
N LEU A 47 -13.20 10.10 11.86
CA LEU A 47 -14.42 9.32 12.12
C LEU A 47 -14.64 9.04 13.63
N TRP A 48 -13.61 8.56 14.34
CA TRP A 48 -13.74 8.03 15.69
C TRP A 48 -12.56 8.42 16.59
N PRO A 49 -12.38 9.71 16.94
CA PRO A 49 -11.18 10.16 17.64
C PRO A 49 -10.98 9.47 18.99
N VAL A 50 -12.01 9.41 19.84
CA VAL A 50 -11.92 8.79 21.17
C VAL A 50 -11.66 7.29 21.10
N ALA A 51 -12.36 6.58 20.21
CA ALA A 51 -12.20 5.14 20.02
C ALA A 51 -10.81 4.82 19.49
N THR A 52 -10.34 5.56 18.48
CA THR A 52 -9.02 5.37 17.87
C THR A 52 -7.91 5.64 18.88
N PHE A 53 -8.02 6.70 19.69
CA PHE A 53 -7.07 6.99 20.77
C PHE A 53 -7.05 5.87 21.83
N ALA A 54 -8.22 5.41 22.27
CA ALA A 54 -8.31 4.32 23.24
C ALA A 54 -7.69 3.01 22.69
N VAL A 55 -8.00 2.65 21.45
CA VAL A 55 -7.40 1.48 20.78
C VAL A 55 -5.89 1.64 20.63
N PHE A 56 -5.40 2.82 20.27
CA PHE A 56 -3.96 3.11 20.20
C PHE A 56 -3.27 2.91 21.55
N CYS A 57 -3.81 3.43 22.63
CA CYS A 57 -3.25 3.24 23.98
C CYS A 57 -3.25 1.76 24.40
N LEU A 58 -4.35 1.03 24.18
CA LEU A 58 -4.44 -0.40 24.45
C LEU A 58 -3.43 -1.20 23.61
N TRP A 59 -3.23 -0.82 22.36
CA TRP A 59 -2.25 -1.42 21.49
C TRP A 59 -0.81 -1.21 21.99
N CYS A 60 -0.46 0.00 22.40
CA CYS A 60 0.85 0.29 23.01
C CYS A 60 1.09 -0.60 24.25
N LEU A 61 0.10 -0.71 25.13
CA LEU A 61 0.16 -1.57 26.32
C LEU A 61 0.28 -3.05 25.97
N LEU A 62 -0.46 -3.51 24.95
CA LEU A 62 -0.39 -4.91 24.51
C LEU A 62 0.99 -5.27 23.97
N VAL A 63 1.61 -4.38 23.16
CA VAL A 63 2.97 -4.59 22.64
C VAL A 63 3.99 -4.57 23.77
N LEU A 64 3.80 -3.72 24.77
CA LEU A 64 4.64 -3.69 25.97
C LEU A 64 4.56 -5.01 26.77
N TRP A 65 3.36 -5.55 26.95
CA TRP A 65 3.10 -6.77 27.71
C TRP A 65 3.47 -8.05 26.96
N ARG A 66 3.14 -8.12 25.66
CA ARG A 66 3.29 -9.30 24.81
C ARG A 66 4.27 -9.00 23.67
N PRO A 67 5.59 -9.05 23.95
CA PRO A 67 6.60 -8.82 22.91
C PRO A 67 6.38 -9.78 21.75
N GLY A 68 6.63 -9.27 20.54
CA GLY A 68 6.47 -10.03 19.31
C GLY A 68 5.02 -10.19 18.83
N VAL A 69 4.01 -9.68 19.56
CA VAL A 69 2.62 -9.64 19.04
C VAL A 69 2.52 -8.79 17.79
N TRP A 70 3.33 -7.73 17.69
CA TRP A 70 3.38 -6.86 16.53
C TRP A 70 3.81 -7.58 15.24
N LEU A 71 4.68 -8.59 15.33
CA LEU A 71 5.07 -9.43 14.18
C LEU A 71 3.87 -10.19 13.58
N PHE A 72 2.85 -10.47 14.38
CA PHE A 72 1.59 -11.03 13.88
C PHE A 72 0.63 -9.93 13.45
N ALA A 73 0.38 -8.95 14.32
CA ALA A 73 -0.68 -7.96 14.11
C ALA A 73 -0.40 -7.00 12.94
N VAL A 74 0.85 -6.57 12.76
CA VAL A 74 1.20 -5.63 11.67
C VAL A 74 0.90 -6.24 10.30
N PRO A 75 1.40 -7.41 9.88
CA PRO A 75 1.04 -7.98 8.58
C PRO A 75 -0.43 -8.46 8.51
N ALA A 76 -1.06 -8.82 9.64
CA ALA A 76 -2.46 -9.20 9.66
C ALA A 76 -3.41 -8.02 9.40
N CYS A 77 -3.10 -6.85 9.98
CA CYS A 77 -3.93 -5.65 9.90
C CYS A 77 -3.64 -4.80 8.65
N LEU A 78 -2.47 -4.97 8.03
CA LEU A 78 -2.02 -4.19 6.88
C LEU A 78 -3.07 -4.03 5.77
N PRO A 79 -3.84 -5.06 5.36
CA PRO A 79 -4.77 -4.91 4.24
C PRO A 79 -5.98 -4.01 4.54
N PHE A 80 -6.49 -4.02 5.79
CA PHE A 80 -7.76 -3.37 6.11
C PHE A 80 -7.63 -2.05 6.89
N LEU A 81 -6.43 -1.71 7.40
CA LEU A 81 -6.21 -0.43 8.07
C LEU A 81 -5.89 0.67 7.05
N ASN A 82 -6.89 1.05 6.27
CA ASN A 82 -6.87 2.20 5.39
C ASN A 82 -8.31 2.64 5.10
N PHE A 83 -8.72 3.67 5.79
CA PHE A 83 -10.04 4.26 5.62
C PHE A 83 -9.99 5.57 4.83
N SER A 84 -8.95 5.77 4.00
CA SER A 84 -8.76 7.01 3.22
C SER A 84 -10.01 7.48 2.47
N PRO A 85 -10.84 6.61 1.83
CA PRO A 85 -12.06 7.06 1.16
C PRO A 85 -13.15 7.64 2.08
N TRP A 86 -13.03 7.41 3.41
CA TRP A 86 -13.95 7.94 4.41
C TRP A 86 -13.34 9.06 5.24
N THR A 87 -12.02 9.03 5.43
CA THR A 87 -11.30 9.99 6.30
C THR A 87 -10.70 11.15 5.53
N GLY A 88 -10.39 10.96 4.24
CA GLY A 88 -9.55 11.86 3.46
C GLY A 88 -8.06 11.80 3.82
N TRP A 89 -7.66 10.91 4.73
CA TRP A 89 -6.28 10.76 5.15
C TRP A 89 -5.47 9.91 4.15
N LEU A 90 -4.54 10.55 3.46
CA LEU A 90 -3.73 9.94 2.41
C LEU A 90 -2.23 9.90 2.71
N VAL A 91 -1.72 10.89 3.46
CA VAL A 91 -0.30 10.94 3.86
C VAL A 91 -0.07 10.04 5.08
N PHE A 92 -0.93 10.18 6.08
CA PHE A 92 -0.98 9.30 7.25
C PHE A 92 -2.29 8.54 7.24
N ASP A 93 -2.26 7.28 7.65
CA ASP A 93 -3.42 6.40 7.69
C ASP A 93 -3.47 5.59 9.00
N GLU A 94 -4.49 4.80 9.18
CA GLU A 94 -4.71 4.00 10.38
C GLU A 94 -3.61 2.94 10.56
N PHE A 95 -2.96 2.53 9.47
CA PHE A 95 -1.82 1.63 9.52
C PHE A 95 -0.59 2.30 10.15
N ASP A 96 -0.39 3.61 9.92
CA ASP A 96 0.67 4.38 10.58
C ASP A 96 0.45 4.46 12.09
N ILE A 97 -0.80 4.63 12.53
CA ILE A 97 -1.16 4.61 13.96
C ILE A 97 -0.80 3.25 14.58
N LEU A 98 -1.08 2.15 13.88
CA LEU A 98 -0.68 0.80 14.32
C LEU A 98 0.84 0.68 14.43
N LEU A 99 1.59 1.15 13.43
CA LEU A 99 3.07 1.11 13.44
C LEU A 99 3.65 1.96 14.57
N LEU A 100 3.15 3.18 14.76
CA LEU A 100 3.59 4.09 15.83
C LEU A 100 3.33 3.50 17.21
N GLY A 101 2.19 2.86 17.42
CA GLY A 101 1.90 2.16 18.69
C GLY A 101 2.81 0.95 18.92
N ALA A 102 3.13 0.20 17.86
CA ALA A 102 4.10 -0.90 17.94
C ALA A 102 5.52 -0.40 18.27
N LEU A 103 5.94 0.73 17.67
CA LEU A 103 7.21 1.39 18.00
C LEU A 103 7.21 1.92 19.43
N ALA A 104 6.17 2.62 19.86
CA ALA A 104 6.06 3.17 21.21
C ALA A 104 6.21 2.07 22.28
N GLY A 105 5.39 1.02 22.22
CA GLY A 105 5.46 -0.10 23.18
C GLY A 105 6.75 -0.90 23.08
N GLY A 106 7.22 -1.16 21.85
CA GLY A 106 8.43 -1.94 21.58
C GLY A 106 9.69 -1.24 22.05
N TYR A 107 9.87 0.04 21.71
CA TYR A 107 11.05 0.82 22.13
C TYR A 107 11.05 1.12 23.63
N TRP A 108 9.89 1.34 24.25
CA TRP A 108 9.80 1.46 25.71
C TRP A 108 10.31 0.20 26.39
N ARG A 109 9.94 -0.95 25.87
CA ARG A 109 10.44 -2.23 26.37
C ARG A 109 11.96 -2.39 26.19
N LEU A 110 12.50 -1.97 25.03
CA LEU A 110 13.96 -1.96 24.80
C LEU A 110 14.67 -1.05 25.81
N ALA A 111 14.10 0.12 26.11
CA ALA A 111 14.65 1.06 27.09
C ALA A 111 14.69 0.47 28.52
N CYS A 112 13.65 -0.28 28.90
CA CYS A 112 13.55 -0.95 30.21
C CYS A 112 14.37 -2.26 30.27
N SER A 113 14.81 -2.81 29.13
CA SER A 113 15.59 -4.04 29.10
C SER A 113 17.02 -3.81 29.59
N SER A 114 17.52 -4.73 30.43
CA SER A 114 18.93 -4.73 30.85
C SER A 114 19.87 -5.22 29.74
N ARG A 115 19.35 -5.87 28.70
CA ARG A 115 20.13 -6.38 27.56
C ARG A 115 20.31 -5.29 26.50
N SER A 116 21.50 -4.71 26.44
CA SER A 116 21.90 -3.75 25.40
C SER A 116 22.47 -4.40 24.13
N ASP A 117 22.46 -5.75 24.07
CA ASP A 117 23.24 -6.53 23.09
C ASP A 117 22.62 -6.61 21.68
N TRP A 118 21.41 -6.08 21.49
CA TRP A 118 20.74 -6.13 20.19
C TRP A 118 21.45 -5.32 19.08
N LEU A 119 22.22 -4.28 19.44
CA LEU A 119 23.05 -3.51 18.50
C LEU A 119 24.39 -4.22 18.19
N THR A 120 24.96 -4.91 19.17
CA THR A 120 26.28 -5.57 19.03
C THR A 120 26.19 -6.85 18.21
N GLY A 121 25.02 -7.48 18.16
CA GLY A 121 24.76 -8.70 17.37
C GLY A 121 24.65 -8.50 15.87
N MET A 122 24.58 -7.25 15.37
CA MET A 122 24.48 -6.99 13.92
C MET A 122 25.87 -6.88 13.28
N PRO A 123 26.16 -7.60 12.17
CA PRO A 123 27.39 -7.44 11.41
C PRO A 123 27.61 -6.00 10.97
N ALA A 124 28.88 -5.57 10.93
CA ALA A 124 29.23 -4.23 10.55
C ALA A 124 28.71 -3.87 9.13
N ALA A 125 28.81 -4.79 8.18
CA ALA A 125 28.30 -4.61 6.82
C ALA A 125 26.80 -4.31 6.80
N PHE A 126 25.99 -5.01 7.58
CA PHE A 126 24.55 -4.77 7.66
C PHE A 126 24.24 -3.40 8.30
N ARG A 127 24.97 -3.03 9.36
CA ARG A 127 24.82 -1.70 9.99
C ARG A 127 25.12 -0.58 9.00
N TRP A 128 26.20 -0.69 8.23
CA TRP A 128 26.52 0.27 7.19
C TRP A 128 25.48 0.32 6.08
N LEU A 129 24.94 -0.83 5.65
CA LEU A 129 23.86 -0.88 4.68
C LEU A 129 22.62 -0.14 5.18
N VAL A 130 22.23 -0.33 6.45
CA VAL A 130 21.11 0.39 7.09
C VAL A 130 21.36 1.89 7.15
N VAL A 131 22.59 2.31 7.52
CA VAL A 131 22.97 3.74 7.58
C VAL A 131 22.93 4.36 6.18
N LEU A 132 23.46 3.67 5.17
CA LEU A 132 23.44 4.16 3.78
C LEU A 132 22.03 4.25 3.23
N LEU A 133 21.16 3.27 3.52
CA LEU A 133 19.74 3.32 3.15
C LEU A 133 19.01 4.49 3.82
N ALA A 134 19.30 4.74 5.10
CA ALA A 134 18.74 5.88 5.81
C ALA A 134 19.22 7.20 5.21
N GLY A 135 20.52 7.34 4.99
CA GLY A 135 21.14 8.55 4.44
C GLY A 135 20.66 8.89 3.04
N THR A 136 20.64 7.90 2.14
CA THR A 136 20.13 8.10 0.77
C THR A 136 18.63 8.33 0.73
N GLY A 137 17.86 7.67 1.62
CA GLY A 137 16.43 7.90 1.77
C GLY A 137 16.11 9.33 2.23
N LEU A 138 16.82 9.84 3.25
CA LEU A 138 16.69 11.22 3.73
C LEU A 138 17.13 12.23 2.67
N LEU A 139 18.22 11.96 1.94
CA LEU A 139 18.66 12.80 0.83
C LEU A 139 17.60 12.86 -0.27
N ALA A 140 17.01 11.72 -0.64
CA ALA A 140 15.96 11.67 -1.66
C ALA A 140 14.67 12.37 -1.19
N LEU A 141 14.33 12.29 0.11
CA LEU A 141 13.24 13.05 0.72
C LEU A 141 13.50 14.56 0.66
N TYR A 142 14.70 14.99 1.06
CA TYR A 142 15.11 16.39 0.98
C TYR A 142 15.04 16.94 -0.46
N ARG A 143 15.56 16.17 -1.43
CA ARG A 143 15.46 16.52 -2.85
C ARG A 143 14.01 16.60 -3.31
N GLY A 144 13.14 15.70 -2.83
CA GLY A 144 11.73 15.73 -3.11
C GLY A 144 11.05 17.03 -2.66
N PHE A 145 11.34 17.49 -1.45
CA PHE A 145 10.82 18.77 -0.97
C PHE A 145 11.43 19.95 -1.71
N ALA A 146 12.74 19.91 -2.02
CA ALA A 146 13.40 20.97 -2.78
C ALA A 146 12.82 21.10 -4.19
N ASP A 147 12.55 19.99 -4.88
CA ASP A 147 11.89 19.97 -6.20
C ASP A 147 10.44 20.49 -6.14
N ALA A 148 9.77 20.32 -5.02
CA ALA A 148 8.41 20.82 -4.80
C ALA A 148 8.35 22.32 -4.42
N GLY A 149 9.49 22.99 -4.28
CA GLY A 149 9.57 24.39 -3.84
C GLY A 149 9.64 24.57 -2.32
N GLY A 150 9.78 23.48 -1.56
CA GLY A 150 9.91 23.48 -0.10
C GLY A 150 8.93 22.55 0.60
N PHE A 151 9.07 22.45 1.90
CA PHE A 151 8.10 21.75 2.74
C PHE A 151 6.88 22.64 2.98
N ALA A 152 5.69 22.15 2.65
CA ALA A 152 4.43 22.75 3.01
C ALA A 152 3.56 21.70 3.69
N PHE A 153 3.02 22.02 4.86
CA PHE A 153 2.04 21.18 5.54
C PHE A 153 0.65 21.67 5.17
N ASP A 154 0.02 20.95 4.24
CA ASP A 154 -1.32 21.23 3.72
C ASP A 154 -2.08 19.92 3.54
N TRP A 155 -3.37 19.98 3.26
CA TRP A 155 -4.14 18.80 2.90
C TRP A 155 -3.62 18.21 1.59
N PHE A 156 -3.35 16.91 1.65
CA PHE A 156 -2.90 16.17 0.48
C PHE A 156 -4.06 16.00 -0.51
N ALA A 157 -3.94 16.61 -1.66
CA ALA A 157 -4.96 16.60 -2.69
C ALA A 157 -4.53 15.88 -3.98
N GLY A 158 -3.31 15.31 -4.01
CA GLY A 158 -2.85 14.56 -5.17
C GLY A 158 -1.37 14.20 -5.15
N TYR A 159 -1.00 13.30 -6.05
CA TYR A 159 0.39 12.80 -6.14
C TYR A 159 1.43 13.85 -6.51
N SER A 160 1.01 15.02 -7.00
CA SER A 160 1.92 16.14 -7.30
C SER A 160 2.28 16.99 -6.08
N ASP A 161 1.59 16.80 -4.95
CA ASP A 161 1.80 17.58 -3.74
C ASP A 161 3.19 17.33 -3.10
N PRO A 162 3.77 18.33 -2.41
CA PRO A 162 5.02 18.16 -1.69
C PRO A 162 5.00 17.02 -0.67
N LEU A 163 3.87 16.84 0.02
CA LEU A 163 3.70 15.77 1.01
C LEU A 163 3.74 14.36 0.42
N ASN A 164 3.63 14.19 -0.91
CA ASN A 164 3.84 12.90 -1.55
C ASN A 164 5.24 12.33 -1.28
N SER A 165 6.25 13.21 -1.16
CA SER A 165 7.61 12.80 -0.79
C SER A 165 7.65 12.15 0.60
N LEU A 166 6.94 12.71 1.57
CA LEU A 166 6.80 12.13 2.91
C LEU A 166 5.98 10.83 2.88
N ARG A 167 4.89 10.81 2.12
CA ARG A 167 4.03 9.62 1.96
C ARG A 167 4.83 8.42 1.45
N VAL A 168 5.67 8.59 0.46
CA VAL A 168 6.53 7.52 -0.09
C VAL A 168 7.67 7.17 0.86
N PHE A 169 8.28 8.17 1.52
CA PHE A 169 9.38 7.96 2.46
C PHE A 169 8.99 7.14 3.68
N LYS A 170 7.76 7.29 4.20
CA LYS A 170 7.35 6.69 5.48
C LYS A 170 7.53 5.17 5.53
N SER A 171 7.40 4.46 4.41
CA SER A 171 7.62 3.01 4.33
C SER A 171 9.05 2.62 4.68
N LEU A 172 10.04 3.33 4.14
CA LEU A 172 11.45 3.13 4.47
C LEU A 172 11.74 3.59 5.91
N GLY A 173 11.24 4.76 6.30
CA GLY A 173 11.42 5.31 7.64
C GLY A 173 10.94 4.36 8.74
N PHE A 174 9.70 3.87 8.63
CA PHE A 174 9.18 2.87 9.56
C PHE A 174 9.99 1.58 9.52
N SER A 175 10.31 1.05 8.34
CA SER A 175 11.07 -0.20 8.23
C SER A 175 12.42 -0.11 8.93
N LEU A 176 13.12 1.01 8.81
CA LEU A 176 14.39 1.27 9.50
C LEU A 176 14.21 1.37 11.03
N LEU A 177 13.15 2.02 11.49
CA LEU A 177 12.81 2.09 12.92
C LEU A 177 12.45 0.71 13.48
N PHE A 178 11.90 -0.21 12.68
CA PHE A 178 11.60 -1.57 13.13
C PHE A 178 12.84 -2.48 13.19
N VAL A 179 13.99 -2.13 12.59
CA VAL A 179 15.22 -2.96 12.60
C VAL A 179 15.64 -3.40 14.02
N PRO A 180 15.73 -2.49 15.02
CA PRO A 180 16.08 -2.89 16.39
C PRO A 180 15.06 -3.82 17.05
N LEU A 181 13.75 -3.55 16.86
CA LEU A 181 12.68 -4.38 17.39
C LEU A 181 12.71 -5.78 16.78
N LEU A 182 12.93 -5.85 15.48
CA LEU A 182 13.03 -7.10 14.74
C LEU A 182 14.20 -7.95 15.20
N GLN A 183 15.38 -7.33 15.37
CA GLN A 183 16.57 -8.00 15.90
C GLN A 183 16.32 -8.54 17.32
N HIS A 184 15.72 -7.72 18.18
CA HIS A 184 15.39 -8.13 19.55
C HIS A 184 14.44 -9.34 19.54
N GLU A 185 13.39 -9.32 18.72
CA GLU A 185 12.43 -10.44 18.64
C GLU A 185 13.06 -11.71 18.06
N ILE A 186 13.91 -11.59 17.05
CA ILE A 186 14.64 -12.76 16.50
C ILE A 186 15.56 -13.38 17.56
N VAL A 187 16.25 -12.55 18.33
CA VAL A 187 17.14 -13.02 19.39
C VAL A 187 16.37 -13.68 20.54
N CYS A 188 15.27 -13.07 20.99
CA CYS A 188 14.50 -13.55 22.13
C CYS A 188 13.57 -14.71 21.81
N SER A 189 12.89 -14.67 20.66
CA SER A 189 11.82 -15.61 20.32
C SER A 189 12.24 -16.69 19.30
N GLY A 190 13.36 -16.54 18.61
CA GLY A 190 13.88 -17.50 17.65
C GLY A 190 12.86 -17.93 16.59
N ALA A 191 12.61 -19.22 16.49
CA ALA A 191 11.66 -19.78 15.52
C ALA A 191 10.19 -19.30 15.73
N LEU A 192 9.83 -18.85 16.94
CA LEU A 192 8.50 -18.31 17.21
C LEU A 192 8.28 -16.97 16.51
N ALA A 193 9.31 -16.13 16.38
CA ALA A 193 9.23 -14.88 15.63
C ALA A 193 8.79 -15.13 14.18
N GLY A 194 9.42 -16.07 13.48
CA GLY A 194 9.03 -16.45 12.12
C GLY A 194 7.63 -17.03 12.02
N ARG A 195 7.20 -17.84 12.99
CA ARG A 195 5.84 -18.37 13.02
C ARG A 195 4.80 -17.28 13.24
N ARG A 196 5.09 -16.27 14.07
CA ARG A 196 4.20 -15.09 14.27
C ARG A 196 4.06 -14.29 12.97
N LEU A 197 5.19 -13.99 12.32
CA LEU A 197 5.20 -13.30 11.03
C LEU A 197 4.38 -14.05 9.98
N ALA A 198 4.65 -15.35 9.78
CA ALA A 198 3.93 -16.16 8.80
C ALA A 198 2.42 -16.25 9.09
N LYS A 199 2.03 -16.42 10.37
CA LYS A 199 0.62 -16.41 10.76
C LYS A 199 -0.04 -15.06 10.52
N GLY A 200 0.64 -13.95 10.78
CA GLY A 200 0.15 -12.61 10.49
C GLY A 200 -0.11 -12.41 8.99
N ILE A 201 0.83 -12.83 8.14
CA ILE A 201 0.67 -12.77 6.68
C ILE A 201 -0.52 -13.62 6.22
N VAL A 202 -0.66 -14.86 6.72
CA VAL A 202 -1.78 -15.75 6.40
C VAL A 202 -3.11 -15.15 6.86
N ALA A 203 -3.17 -14.54 8.05
CA ALA A 203 -4.37 -13.87 8.54
C ALA A 203 -4.75 -12.66 7.67
N GLY A 204 -3.79 -11.79 7.31
CA GLY A 204 -4.03 -10.68 6.40
C GLY A 204 -4.50 -11.14 5.03
N LEU A 205 -3.89 -12.19 4.47
CA LEU A 205 -4.31 -12.77 3.20
C LEU A 205 -5.74 -13.34 3.26
N SER A 206 -6.12 -13.95 4.40
CA SER A 206 -7.52 -14.41 4.60
C SER A 206 -8.51 -13.25 4.54
N VAL A 207 -8.17 -12.11 5.15
CA VAL A 207 -9.02 -10.90 5.06
C VAL A 207 -9.12 -10.40 3.62
N VAL A 208 -7.99 -10.34 2.88
CA VAL A 208 -8.01 -9.90 1.47
C VAL A 208 -8.85 -10.81 0.60
N THR A 209 -8.72 -12.13 0.74
CA THR A 209 -9.51 -13.07 -0.08
C THR A 209 -11.00 -13.01 0.23
N LEU A 210 -11.39 -12.78 1.48
CA LEU A 210 -12.78 -12.53 1.85
C LEU A 210 -13.30 -11.20 1.30
N ALA A 211 -12.46 -10.15 1.31
CA ALA A 211 -12.80 -8.87 0.71
C ALA A 211 -12.97 -8.98 -0.81
N VAL A 212 -12.16 -9.81 -1.49
CA VAL A 212 -12.31 -10.13 -2.91
C VAL A 212 -13.67 -10.80 -3.18
N LEU A 213 -14.07 -11.76 -2.36
CA LEU A 213 -15.39 -12.39 -2.49
C LEU A 213 -16.54 -11.41 -2.28
N TRP A 214 -16.43 -10.54 -1.26
CA TRP A 214 -17.39 -9.48 -1.03
C TRP A 214 -17.49 -8.55 -2.26
N GLU A 215 -16.35 -8.03 -2.73
CA GLU A 215 -16.28 -7.12 -3.87
C GLU A 215 -16.91 -7.72 -5.13
N ARG A 216 -16.52 -8.97 -5.44
CA ARG A 216 -17.07 -9.69 -6.59
C ARG A 216 -18.57 -9.94 -6.44
N SER A 217 -19.03 -10.31 -5.26
CA SER A 217 -20.46 -10.54 -4.98
C SER A 217 -21.29 -9.26 -5.08
N ALA A 218 -20.74 -8.14 -4.62
CA ALA A 218 -21.44 -6.86 -4.57
C ALA A 218 -21.54 -6.19 -5.96
N PHE A 219 -20.51 -6.28 -6.80
CA PHE A 219 -20.39 -5.46 -8.01
C PHE A 219 -20.48 -6.28 -9.31
N PRO A 220 -19.42 -7.00 -9.77
CA PRO A 220 -19.50 -7.66 -11.07
C PRO A 220 -20.25 -9.00 -11.07
N GLY A 221 -20.23 -9.72 -9.95
CA GLY A 221 -20.66 -11.12 -9.82
C GLY A 221 -19.49 -12.08 -9.63
N VAL A 222 -19.65 -13.08 -8.74
CA VAL A 222 -18.57 -14.03 -8.38
C VAL A 222 -18.09 -14.82 -9.60
N LEU A 223 -19.00 -15.24 -10.46
CA LEU A 223 -18.68 -16.05 -11.65
C LEU A 223 -18.74 -15.26 -12.97
N ASP A 224 -18.92 -13.95 -12.92
CA ASP A 224 -18.94 -13.11 -14.11
C ASP A 224 -17.52 -12.64 -14.45
N PHE A 225 -16.91 -13.28 -15.44
CA PHE A 225 -15.56 -12.94 -15.94
C PHE A 225 -15.60 -12.22 -17.29
N SER A 226 -16.78 -11.75 -17.73
CA SER A 226 -16.96 -11.03 -18.99
C SER A 226 -16.72 -9.53 -18.87
N LYS A 227 -16.98 -8.94 -17.69
CA LYS A 227 -16.87 -7.52 -17.43
C LYS A 227 -15.41 -7.06 -17.33
N ASN A 228 -15.14 -5.88 -17.86
CA ASN A 228 -13.86 -5.19 -17.68
C ASN A 228 -13.74 -4.65 -16.23
N TYR A 229 -13.59 -5.56 -15.29
CA TYR A 229 -13.52 -5.27 -13.85
C TYR A 229 -12.35 -6.00 -13.22
N ARG A 230 -11.38 -5.28 -12.71
CA ARG A 230 -10.23 -5.80 -11.96
C ARG A 230 -10.49 -5.67 -10.47
N THR A 231 -10.38 -6.78 -9.76
CA THR A 231 -10.56 -6.81 -8.30
C THR A 231 -9.42 -6.08 -7.61
N VAL A 232 -9.74 -5.22 -6.65
CA VAL A 232 -8.77 -4.42 -5.86
C VAL A 232 -8.94 -4.63 -4.34
N ALA A 233 -10.01 -5.27 -3.89
CA ALA A 233 -10.33 -5.54 -2.49
C ALA A 233 -10.28 -4.28 -1.60
N LEU A 234 -9.43 -4.29 -0.57
CA LEU A 234 -9.27 -3.21 0.41
C LEU A 234 -8.09 -2.27 0.10
N PHE A 235 -7.55 -2.32 -1.11
CA PHE A 235 -6.44 -1.48 -1.52
C PHE A 235 -6.97 -0.24 -2.24
N TRP A 236 -7.32 0.78 -1.44
CA TRP A 236 -7.84 2.05 -1.91
C TRP A 236 -6.70 2.92 -2.46
N GLU A 237 -6.84 3.35 -3.70
CA GLU A 237 -5.90 4.22 -4.41
C GLU A 237 -6.66 5.35 -5.10
N MET A 238 -5.99 6.46 -5.38
CA MET A 238 -6.61 7.64 -6.01
C MET A 238 -6.81 7.48 -7.53
N HIS A 239 -6.52 6.31 -8.06
CA HIS A 239 -6.57 6.00 -9.50
C HIS A 239 -7.03 4.56 -9.70
N VAL A 240 -7.45 4.25 -10.91
CA VAL A 240 -7.76 2.86 -11.30
C VAL A 240 -6.45 2.11 -11.50
N GLY A 241 -6.21 1.11 -10.70
CA GLY A 241 -5.00 0.30 -10.77
C GLY A 241 -5.12 -0.98 -9.97
N GLY A 242 -4.07 -1.77 -9.93
CA GLY A 242 -4.01 -3.02 -9.21
C GLY A 242 -2.65 -3.27 -8.58
N ALA A 243 -1.72 -2.31 -8.65
CA ALA A 243 -0.34 -2.50 -8.21
C ALA A 243 -0.23 -2.98 -6.76
N ALA A 244 -1.04 -2.42 -5.87
CA ALA A 244 -1.06 -2.77 -4.45
C ALA A 244 -1.51 -4.20 -4.20
N ILE A 245 -2.69 -4.59 -4.71
CA ILE A 245 -3.20 -5.97 -4.54
C ILE A 245 -2.32 -6.97 -5.28
N ASP A 246 -1.83 -6.62 -6.47
CA ASP A 246 -0.98 -7.46 -7.30
C ASP A 246 0.31 -7.85 -6.55
N ALA A 247 1.02 -6.87 -5.99
CA ALA A 247 2.23 -7.09 -5.21
C ALA A 247 1.93 -7.82 -3.88
N TYR A 248 0.83 -7.47 -3.20
CA TYR A 248 0.44 -8.13 -1.97
C TYR A 248 0.17 -9.62 -2.18
N LEU A 249 -0.67 -9.99 -3.16
CA LEU A 249 -0.99 -11.37 -3.47
C LEU A 249 0.27 -12.15 -3.88
N ALA A 250 1.12 -11.58 -4.73
CA ALA A 250 2.35 -12.23 -5.15
C ALA A 250 3.30 -12.53 -3.98
N MET A 251 3.50 -11.56 -3.06
CA MET A 251 4.36 -11.74 -1.89
C MET A 251 3.78 -12.70 -0.85
N THR A 252 2.46 -12.77 -0.73
CA THR A 252 1.81 -13.56 0.34
C THR A 252 1.42 -14.97 -0.08
N ALA A 253 1.23 -15.24 -1.37
CA ALA A 253 0.88 -16.57 -1.90
C ALA A 253 1.82 -17.70 -1.44
N PRO A 254 3.16 -17.55 -1.35
CA PRO A 254 4.03 -18.60 -0.82
C PRO A 254 3.68 -19.03 0.61
N PHE A 255 3.13 -18.14 1.44
CA PHE A 255 2.75 -18.44 2.82
C PHE A 255 1.48 -19.30 2.93
N VAL A 256 0.67 -19.39 1.89
CA VAL A 256 -0.43 -20.36 1.80
C VAL A 256 0.14 -21.78 1.80
N VAL A 257 1.21 -22.01 1.05
CA VAL A 257 1.91 -23.31 1.04
C VAL A 257 2.52 -23.59 2.42
N TRP A 258 3.06 -22.56 3.11
CA TRP A 258 3.51 -22.69 4.50
C TRP A 258 2.37 -23.14 5.43
N ALA A 259 1.19 -22.56 5.30
CA ALA A 259 0.01 -22.93 6.09
C ALA A 259 -0.40 -24.39 5.84
N LEU A 260 -0.48 -24.82 4.58
CA LEU A 260 -0.80 -26.20 4.17
C LEU A 260 0.22 -27.21 4.71
N VAL A 261 1.51 -26.89 4.61
CA VAL A 261 2.60 -27.78 5.10
C VAL A 261 2.60 -27.86 6.62
N SER A 262 2.34 -26.75 7.30
CA SER A 262 2.33 -26.64 8.77
C SER A 262 1.11 -27.29 9.41
N ALA A 263 -0.01 -27.38 8.70
CA ALA A 263 -1.25 -27.96 9.20
C ALA A 263 -1.17 -29.50 9.26
N ARG A 264 -1.16 -30.07 10.47
CA ARG A 264 -1.03 -31.52 10.69
C ARG A 264 -2.40 -32.21 10.81
N ARG A 265 -3.42 -31.50 11.29
CA ARG A 265 -4.79 -32.02 11.52
C ARG A 265 -5.67 -31.70 10.29
N PRO A 266 -6.74 -32.53 10.02
CA PRO A 266 -7.61 -32.32 8.87
C PRO A 266 -8.27 -30.94 8.83
N LEU A 267 -8.82 -30.45 9.94
CA LEU A 267 -9.54 -29.17 9.99
C LEU A 267 -8.66 -27.96 9.69
N PRO A 268 -7.48 -27.75 10.33
CA PRO A 268 -6.56 -26.69 9.93
C PRO A 268 -6.04 -26.83 8.49
N TRP A 269 -5.90 -28.07 8.00
CA TRP A 269 -5.50 -28.29 6.63
C TRP A 269 -6.59 -27.88 5.63
N ALA A 270 -7.85 -28.23 5.91
CA ALA A 270 -9.00 -27.81 5.11
C ALA A 270 -9.12 -26.28 5.08
N GLY A 271 -8.95 -25.59 6.21
CA GLY A 271 -8.90 -24.13 6.24
C GLY A 271 -7.78 -23.54 5.37
N ALA A 272 -6.58 -24.13 5.40
CA ALA A 272 -5.47 -23.71 4.53
C ALA A 272 -5.74 -24.03 3.05
N ALA A 273 -6.43 -25.13 2.75
CA ALA A 273 -6.85 -25.49 1.38
C ALA A 273 -7.91 -24.53 0.84
N SER A 274 -8.90 -24.19 1.66
CA SER A 274 -9.89 -23.15 1.31
C SER A 274 -9.21 -21.80 1.03
N LEU A 275 -8.24 -21.42 1.88
CA LEU A 275 -7.46 -20.20 1.63
C LEU A 275 -6.65 -20.28 0.32
N ALA A 276 -6.14 -21.47 -0.04
CA ALA A 276 -5.43 -21.66 -1.31
C ALA A 276 -6.35 -21.42 -2.52
N LEU A 277 -7.56 -21.97 -2.51
CA LEU A 277 -8.58 -21.73 -3.53
C LEU A 277 -8.97 -20.25 -3.58
N LEU A 278 -9.28 -19.64 -2.44
CA LEU A 278 -9.62 -18.23 -2.39
C LEU A 278 -8.47 -17.31 -2.87
N THR A 279 -7.22 -17.70 -2.59
CA THR A 279 -6.03 -16.96 -3.09
C THR A 279 -5.88 -17.15 -4.59
N GLY A 280 -6.09 -18.37 -5.13
CA GLY A 280 -6.13 -18.64 -6.56
C GLY A 280 -7.16 -17.76 -7.25
N TYR A 281 -8.39 -17.78 -6.74
CA TYR A 281 -9.49 -16.93 -7.23
C TYR A 281 -9.14 -15.43 -7.18
N ALA A 282 -8.58 -14.95 -6.06
CA ALA A 282 -8.17 -13.57 -5.93
C ALA A 282 -7.10 -13.19 -6.97
N CYS A 283 -6.07 -14.02 -7.15
CA CYS A 283 -5.04 -13.79 -8.16
C CYS A 283 -5.64 -13.75 -9.59
N LEU A 284 -6.53 -14.67 -9.92
CA LEU A 284 -7.14 -14.76 -11.26
C LEU A 284 -8.03 -13.56 -11.57
N THR A 285 -8.81 -13.08 -10.58
CA THR A 285 -9.75 -11.97 -10.76
C THR A 285 -9.12 -10.58 -10.75
N THR A 286 -7.81 -10.46 -10.46
CA THR A 286 -7.06 -9.22 -10.75
C THR A 286 -6.87 -8.98 -12.25
N PHE A 287 -6.95 -10.04 -13.07
CA PHE A 287 -6.65 -10.01 -14.49
C PHE A 287 -5.29 -9.38 -14.82
N ALA A 288 -4.35 -9.49 -13.88
CA ALA A 288 -3.00 -8.95 -13.99
C ALA A 288 -1.99 -10.04 -14.39
N ARG A 289 -1.49 -9.97 -15.62
CA ARG A 289 -0.49 -10.93 -16.16
C ARG A 289 0.77 -11.01 -15.30
N GLY A 290 1.18 -9.87 -14.72
CA GLY A 290 2.33 -9.81 -13.81
C GLY A 290 2.14 -10.65 -12.55
N VAL A 291 0.92 -10.70 -11.99
CA VAL A 291 0.58 -11.55 -10.83
C VAL A 291 0.71 -13.03 -11.19
N TYR A 292 0.17 -13.42 -12.34
CA TYR A 292 0.23 -14.83 -12.78
C TYR A 292 1.67 -15.32 -12.92
N LEU A 293 2.52 -14.52 -13.59
CA LEU A 293 3.94 -14.83 -13.73
C LEU A 293 4.66 -14.85 -12.37
N ALA A 294 4.41 -13.89 -11.52
CA ALA A 294 5.07 -13.77 -10.22
C ALA A 294 4.67 -14.91 -9.27
N VAL A 295 3.38 -15.23 -9.19
CA VAL A 295 2.89 -16.34 -8.36
C VAL A 295 3.38 -17.69 -8.89
N ALA A 296 3.24 -17.95 -10.19
CA ALA A 296 3.71 -19.19 -10.78
C ALA A 296 5.23 -19.36 -10.61
N GLY A 297 6.02 -18.33 -10.95
CA GLY A 297 7.48 -18.35 -10.83
C GLY A 297 7.95 -18.54 -9.38
N SER A 298 7.32 -17.84 -8.43
CA SER A 298 7.66 -17.96 -7.01
C SER A 298 7.29 -19.33 -6.43
N LEU A 299 6.17 -19.92 -6.84
CA LEU A 299 5.78 -21.28 -6.42
C LEU A 299 6.71 -22.35 -7.00
N VAL A 300 7.13 -22.21 -8.25
CA VAL A 300 8.15 -23.10 -8.85
C VAL A 300 9.45 -23.00 -8.06
N LEU A 301 9.94 -21.79 -7.80
CA LEU A 301 11.13 -21.58 -6.97
C LEU A 301 10.95 -22.20 -5.58
N LEU A 302 9.79 -21.99 -4.94
CA LEU A 302 9.48 -22.56 -3.63
C LEU A 302 9.59 -24.08 -3.62
N VAL A 303 9.03 -24.76 -4.63
CA VAL A 303 9.12 -26.21 -4.78
C VAL A 303 10.58 -26.65 -4.90
N ILE A 304 11.39 -25.95 -5.69
CA ILE A 304 12.83 -26.23 -5.83
C ILE A 304 13.55 -26.10 -4.49
N LEU A 305 13.32 -24.99 -3.77
CA LEU A 305 13.97 -24.71 -2.49
C LEU A 305 13.56 -25.72 -1.40
N LEU A 306 12.28 -26.07 -1.29
CA LEU A 306 11.78 -27.07 -0.33
C LEU A 306 12.37 -28.46 -0.59
N ARG A 307 12.59 -28.81 -1.86
CA ARG A 307 13.26 -30.08 -2.21
C ARG A 307 14.76 -30.03 -1.93
N ALA A 308 15.40 -28.90 -2.22
CA ALA A 308 16.81 -28.69 -1.93
C ALA A 308 17.14 -28.78 -0.41
N GLN A 309 16.19 -28.38 0.46
CA GLN A 309 16.35 -28.54 1.92
C GLN A 309 16.27 -30.01 2.38
N LYS A 310 15.50 -30.87 1.68
CA LYS A 310 15.24 -32.26 2.11
C LYS A 310 16.23 -33.27 1.58
N SER A 311 17.02 -32.94 0.59
CA SER A 311 17.98 -33.88 -0.01
C SER A 311 19.31 -33.19 -0.30
N ASN A 312 20.43 -33.96 -0.22
CA ASN A 312 21.65 -33.59 -0.94
C ASN A 312 21.29 -33.62 -2.44
N PHE A 313 20.96 -32.42 -2.99
CA PHE A 313 20.31 -32.23 -4.27
C PHE A 313 21.18 -32.75 -5.42
N ASN A 314 20.74 -33.81 -6.07
CA ASN A 314 21.31 -34.29 -7.34
C ASN A 314 20.25 -34.07 -8.44
N ALA A 315 20.46 -33.04 -9.27
CA ALA A 315 19.52 -32.61 -10.30
C ALA A 315 19.12 -33.75 -11.30
N ARG A 316 20.05 -34.67 -11.61
CA ARG A 316 19.76 -35.82 -12.48
C ARG A 316 18.79 -36.83 -11.85
N LYS A 317 18.87 -37.04 -10.54
CA LYS A 317 17.92 -37.91 -9.82
C LYS A 317 16.55 -37.25 -9.63
N PHE A 318 16.47 -35.94 -9.70
CA PHE A 318 15.23 -35.18 -9.64
C PHE A 318 14.34 -35.41 -10.85
N LEU A 319 14.88 -35.21 -12.09
CA LEU A 319 14.14 -35.40 -13.34
C LEU A 319 13.68 -36.85 -13.51
N ALA A 320 14.49 -37.81 -13.09
CA ALA A 320 14.15 -39.24 -13.17
C ALA A 320 13.04 -39.65 -12.18
N ARG A 321 12.90 -38.96 -11.04
CA ARG A 321 11.82 -39.24 -10.05
C ARG A 321 10.50 -38.57 -10.40
N VAL A 322 10.48 -37.43 -11.08
CA VAL A 322 9.24 -36.77 -11.54
C VAL A 322 8.49 -37.68 -12.51
N TRP A 323 9.20 -38.50 -13.26
CA TRP A 323 8.62 -39.46 -14.23
C TRP A 323 8.21 -40.80 -13.64
N ARG A 324 8.65 -41.17 -12.42
CA ARG A 324 8.14 -42.36 -11.74
C ARG A 324 6.90 -42.02 -10.91
N ARG A 325 5.72 -42.41 -11.44
CA ARG A 325 4.43 -42.33 -10.76
C ARG A 325 4.47 -43.12 -9.45
N HIS A 326 4.76 -42.46 -8.32
CA HIS A 326 4.36 -42.95 -6.99
C HIS A 326 3.00 -42.33 -6.68
N VAL A 327 1.96 -43.12 -6.66
CA VAL A 327 0.65 -42.73 -6.13
C VAL A 327 0.88 -42.32 -4.68
N PRO A 328 0.54 -41.08 -4.30
CA PRO A 328 0.77 -40.62 -2.94
C PRO A 328 -0.12 -41.41 -1.97
N GLU A 329 0.49 -42.08 -1.01
CA GLU A 329 -0.20 -42.77 0.07
C GLU A 329 -0.54 -41.80 1.21
N GLY A 330 -1.74 -41.97 1.81
CA GLY A 330 -2.24 -41.16 2.92
C GLY A 330 -3.22 -40.06 2.51
N TRP A 331 -4.05 -39.65 3.48
CA TRP A 331 -5.14 -38.68 3.25
C TRP A 331 -4.66 -37.29 2.74
N ARG A 332 -3.51 -36.81 3.24
CA ARG A 332 -2.93 -35.52 2.85
C ARG A 332 -2.52 -35.49 1.37
N ALA A 333 -2.05 -36.59 0.88
CA ALA A 333 -1.61 -36.69 -0.49
C ALA A 333 -2.81 -36.75 -1.45
N LYS A 334 -3.87 -37.48 -1.09
CA LYS A 334 -5.13 -37.53 -1.85
C LYS A 334 -5.80 -36.15 -1.83
N ALA A 335 -5.93 -35.54 -0.66
CA ALA A 335 -6.50 -34.21 -0.50
C ALA A 335 -5.67 -33.12 -1.23
N GLY A 336 -4.32 -33.23 -1.22
CA GLY A 336 -3.44 -32.35 -1.99
C GLY A 336 -3.63 -32.49 -3.50
N ALA A 337 -3.79 -33.72 -4.01
CA ALA A 337 -4.09 -33.94 -5.42
C ALA A 337 -5.47 -33.35 -5.82
N MET A 338 -6.47 -33.49 -4.97
CA MET A 338 -7.79 -32.87 -5.17
C MET A 338 -7.70 -31.34 -5.16
N LEU A 339 -6.90 -30.75 -4.25
CA LEU A 339 -6.69 -29.30 -4.21
C LEU A 339 -6.03 -28.79 -5.50
N VAL A 340 -5.00 -29.50 -6.00
CA VAL A 340 -4.36 -29.15 -7.28
C VAL A 340 -5.37 -29.24 -8.42
N LEU A 341 -6.20 -30.29 -8.47
CA LEU A 341 -7.24 -30.42 -9.49
C LEU A 341 -8.26 -29.27 -9.40
N ALA A 342 -8.66 -28.90 -8.20
CA ALA A 342 -9.60 -27.78 -7.98
C ALA A 342 -8.99 -26.44 -8.42
N LEU A 343 -7.72 -26.19 -8.14
CA LEU A 343 -7.00 -24.97 -8.60
C LEU A 343 -6.88 -24.96 -10.14
N VAL A 344 -6.62 -26.09 -10.77
CA VAL A 344 -6.60 -26.18 -12.23
C VAL A 344 -7.99 -25.92 -12.82
N ALA A 345 -9.04 -26.50 -12.22
CA ALA A 345 -10.43 -26.27 -12.63
C ALA A 345 -10.81 -24.78 -12.50
N GLU A 346 -10.35 -24.11 -11.45
CA GLU A 346 -10.55 -22.68 -11.24
C GLU A 346 -9.87 -21.83 -12.35
N VAL A 347 -8.60 -22.13 -12.69
CA VAL A 347 -7.91 -21.47 -13.79
C VAL A 347 -8.67 -21.65 -15.11
N VAL A 348 -9.13 -22.87 -15.40
CA VAL A 348 -9.90 -23.17 -16.61
C VAL A 348 -11.24 -22.41 -16.59
N ALA A 349 -11.95 -22.40 -15.45
CA ALA A 349 -13.22 -21.70 -15.31
C ALA A 349 -13.08 -20.19 -15.59
N VAL A 350 -12.05 -19.53 -15.07
CA VAL A 350 -11.81 -18.11 -15.33
C VAL A 350 -11.35 -17.85 -16.76
N ALA A 351 -10.52 -18.74 -17.33
CA ALA A 351 -10.01 -18.58 -18.69
C ALA A 351 -11.12 -18.77 -19.77
N VAL A 352 -12.05 -19.70 -19.53
CA VAL A 352 -13.14 -20.01 -20.47
C VAL A 352 -14.41 -19.24 -20.16
N GLY A 353 -14.63 -18.86 -18.89
CA GLY A 353 -15.88 -18.30 -18.39
C GLY A 353 -16.17 -16.85 -18.80
N GLY A 354 -15.30 -16.18 -19.58
CA GLY A 354 -15.55 -14.82 -20.03
C GLY A 354 -14.58 -14.27 -21.05
N SER A 355 -15.04 -13.28 -21.81
CA SER A 355 -14.26 -12.63 -22.89
C SER A 355 -13.13 -11.74 -22.40
N PHE A 356 -13.17 -11.26 -21.15
CA PHE A 356 -12.21 -10.28 -20.66
C PHE A 356 -10.80 -10.84 -20.56
N MET A 357 -10.63 -12.11 -20.12
CA MET A 357 -9.31 -12.75 -20.08
C MET A 357 -8.69 -12.87 -21.49
N THR A 358 -9.47 -13.31 -22.47
CA THR A 358 -9.03 -13.41 -23.87
C THR A 358 -8.63 -12.05 -24.41
N GLN A 359 -9.43 -11.03 -24.14
CA GLN A 359 -9.16 -9.65 -24.52
C GLN A 359 -7.85 -9.12 -23.92
N ARG A 360 -7.60 -9.43 -22.62
CA ARG A 360 -6.36 -9.07 -21.94
C ARG A 360 -5.13 -9.78 -22.53
N LEU A 361 -5.26 -11.02 -23.00
CA LEU A 361 -4.15 -11.75 -23.62
C LEU A 361 -3.85 -11.23 -25.02
N THR A 362 -4.85 -10.85 -25.81
CA THR A 362 -4.66 -10.33 -27.18
C THR A 362 -4.13 -8.90 -27.22
N SER A 363 -4.32 -8.08 -26.17
CA SER A 363 -3.82 -6.70 -26.09
C SER A 363 -2.35 -6.57 -25.67
N THR A 364 -1.60 -7.68 -25.56
CA THR A 364 -0.27 -7.69 -24.94
C THR A 364 0.74 -6.78 -25.67
N ASP A 365 0.80 -6.83 -26.99
CA ASP A 365 1.79 -6.07 -27.77
C ASP A 365 1.52 -4.55 -27.67
N ARG A 366 0.25 -4.16 -27.72
CA ARG A 366 -0.15 -2.76 -27.57
C ARG A 366 0.17 -2.22 -26.19
N ASP A 367 -0.13 -3.00 -25.14
CA ASP A 367 0.15 -2.63 -23.76
C ASP A 367 1.67 -2.52 -23.51
N LEU A 368 2.48 -3.38 -24.13
CA LEU A 368 3.94 -3.31 -24.01
C LEU A 368 4.51 -2.08 -24.73
N GLY A 369 4.03 -1.76 -25.92
CA GLY A 369 4.43 -0.55 -26.64
C GLY A 369 4.17 0.72 -25.84
N SER A 370 2.97 0.85 -25.28
CA SER A 370 2.59 1.97 -24.42
C SER A 370 3.48 2.08 -23.18
N ARG A 371 3.83 0.95 -22.54
CA ARG A 371 4.73 0.93 -21.38
C ARG A 371 6.16 1.35 -21.74
N LEU A 372 6.69 0.89 -22.87
CA LEU A 372 8.03 1.28 -23.32
C LEU A 372 8.13 2.78 -23.57
N GLU A 373 7.09 3.38 -24.17
CA GLU A 373 7.01 4.82 -24.36
C GLU A 373 6.95 5.56 -23.01
N HIS A 374 6.13 5.08 -22.08
CA HIS A 374 6.03 5.63 -20.74
C HIS A 374 7.36 5.55 -19.97
N TRP A 375 8.08 4.42 -20.08
CA TRP A 375 9.40 4.26 -19.48
C TRP A 375 10.44 5.19 -20.09
N ARG A 376 10.38 5.39 -21.42
CA ARG A 376 11.26 6.34 -22.10
C ARG A 376 11.05 7.76 -21.58
N HIS A 377 9.81 8.23 -21.53
CA HIS A 377 9.49 9.55 -20.99
C HIS A 377 9.95 9.69 -19.52
N GLY A 378 9.79 8.64 -18.70
CA GLY A 378 10.30 8.63 -17.34
C GLY A 378 11.81 8.77 -17.24
N LEU A 379 12.57 8.09 -18.11
CA LEU A 379 14.04 8.20 -18.15
C LEU A 379 14.53 9.55 -18.67
N GLU A 380 13.80 10.18 -19.59
CA GLU A 380 14.08 11.52 -20.10
C GLU A 380 14.07 12.59 -18.99
N LEU A 381 13.36 12.34 -17.88
CA LEU A 381 13.39 13.20 -16.70
C LEU A 381 14.81 13.30 -16.08
N LEU A 382 15.68 12.31 -16.30
CA LEU A 382 17.05 12.27 -15.77
C LEU A 382 18.04 13.06 -16.65
N GLY A 383 17.73 14.29 -17.00
CA GLY A 383 18.49 15.11 -17.96
C GLY A 383 19.89 15.57 -17.50
N THR A 384 20.29 15.31 -16.24
CA THR A 384 21.59 15.74 -15.71
C THR A 384 22.34 14.58 -15.02
N PRO A 385 23.69 14.58 -15.00
CA PRO A 385 24.45 13.54 -14.29
C PRO A 385 24.08 13.45 -12.80
N GLY A 386 23.78 14.59 -12.15
CA GLY A 386 23.32 14.60 -10.76
C GLY A 386 21.98 13.92 -10.55
N SER A 387 21.05 14.03 -11.51
CA SER A 387 19.77 13.31 -11.47
C SER A 387 19.95 11.81 -11.70
N TRP A 388 20.86 11.40 -12.58
CA TRP A 388 21.20 9.98 -12.76
C TRP A 388 21.78 9.38 -11.48
N LEU A 389 22.63 10.12 -10.76
CA LEU A 389 23.28 9.62 -9.54
C LEU A 389 22.33 9.60 -8.34
N LEU A 390 21.53 10.66 -8.12
CA LEU A 390 20.77 10.91 -6.89
C LEU A 390 19.25 10.98 -7.09
N GLY A 391 18.77 10.86 -8.31
CA GLY A 391 17.34 10.93 -8.66
C GLY A 391 16.77 12.35 -8.64
N LYS A 392 15.49 12.47 -8.93
CA LYS A 392 14.72 13.73 -8.88
C LYS A 392 14.19 14.04 -7.47
N GLY A 393 14.11 13.05 -6.62
CA GLY A 393 13.51 13.12 -5.28
C GLY A 393 12.31 12.20 -5.13
N LEU A 394 12.10 11.73 -3.91
CA LEU A 394 11.01 10.80 -3.59
C LEU A 394 9.65 11.39 -3.90
N GLY A 395 8.77 10.58 -4.50
CA GLY A 395 7.37 10.94 -4.76
C GLY A 395 7.20 12.09 -5.75
N ARG A 396 8.28 12.47 -6.49
CA ARG A 396 8.23 13.60 -7.44
C ARG A 396 8.03 13.19 -8.88
N LEU A 397 8.01 11.87 -9.15
CA LEU A 397 7.75 11.36 -10.49
C LEU A 397 6.45 11.93 -11.09
N PRO A 398 5.28 11.90 -10.43
CA PRO A 398 4.04 12.40 -11.02
C PRO A 398 4.10 13.87 -11.42
N ALA A 399 4.67 14.72 -10.56
CA ALA A 399 4.79 16.16 -10.83
C ALA A 399 5.77 16.46 -11.95
N ASN A 400 6.93 15.82 -11.95
CA ASN A 400 7.95 15.97 -13.00
C ASN A 400 7.45 15.42 -14.33
N TYR A 401 6.74 14.29 -14.34
CA TYR A 401 6.16 13.70 -15.53
C TYR A 401 5.10 14.64 -16.15
N ALA A 402 4.19 15.17 -15.33
CA ALA A 402 3.18 16.12 -15.78
C ALA A 402 3.78 17.42 -16.36
N ALA A 403 4.89 17.89 -15.81
CA ALA A 403 5.61 19.06 -16.31
C ALA A 403 6.34 18.78 -17.64
N HIS A 404 6.86 17.56 -17.82
CA HIS A 404 7.61 17.17 -19.02
C HIS A 404 6.72 16.76 -20.19
N VAL A 405 5.56 16.14 -19.91
CA VAL A 405 4.59 15.67 -20.91
C VAL A 405 3.25 16.38 -20.73
N PRO A 406 3.18 17.72 -20.91
CA PRO A 406 1.98 18.49 -20.56
C PRO A 406 0.78 18.20 -21.47
N GLN A 407 0.98 17.59 -22.63
CA GLN A 407 -0.05 17.39 -23.65
C GLN A 407 -0.89 16.13 -23.47
N GLY A 408 -0.55 15.28 -22.54
CA GLY A 408 -1.05 13.92 -22.65
C GLY A 408 -2.05 13.49 -21.62
N GLU A 409 -1.81 13.74 -20.35
CA GLU A 409 -2.29 12.73 -19.43
C GLU A 409 -2.70 13.29 -18.06
N PHE A 410 -2.88 14.61 -17.94
CA PHE A 410 -3.28 15.19 -16.67
C PHE A 410 -4.79 15.49 -16.64
N SER A 411 -5.52 14.69 -15.87
CA SER A 411 -6.99 14.72 -15.82
C SER A 411 -7.55 15.88 -14.99
N GLY A 412 -6.71 16.67 -14.32
CA GLY A 412 -7.11 17.79 -13.48
C GLY A 412 -6.41 17.81 -12.12
N ALA A 413 -6.90 18.65 -11.22
CA ALA A 413 -6.36 18.77 -9.86
C ALA A 413 -7.44 19.23 -8.88
N VAL A 414 -7.24 18.91 -7.61
CA VAL A 414 -8.03 19.40 -6.48
C VAL A 414 -7.09 20.14 -5.52
N LYS A 415 -7.54 21.21 -4.90
CA LYS A 415 -6.79 21.92 -3.87
C LYS A 415 -7.75 22.53 -2.84
N GLY A 416 -7.55 22.20 -1.56
CA GLY A 416 -8.17 22.92 -0.43
C GLY A 416 -7.61 24.35 -0.35
N ARG A 417 -8.43 25.30 0.03
CA ARG A 417 -8.05 26.71 0.19
C ARG A 417 -8.82 27.32 1.34
N ASP A 418 -8.21 28.34 1.92
CA ASP A 418 -8.84 29.18 2.93
C ASP A 418 -8.86 30.63 2.45
N GLU A 419 -9.94 31.37 2.73
CA GLU A 419 -10.03 32.81 2.55
C GLU A 419 -10.56 33.49 3.82
N LEU A 420 -10.11 34.72 4.05
CA LEU A 420 -10.60 35.53 5.16
C LEU A 420 -11.87 36.25 4.71
N GLU A 421 -12.95 36.04 5.42
CA GLU A 421 -14.19 36.80 5.24
C GLU A 421 -14.09 38.22 5.80
N PRO A 422 -14.95 39.14 5.31
CA PRO A 422 -14.96 40.53 5.81
C PRO A 422 -15.13 40.67 7.34
N GLY A 423 -15.58 39.63 8.02
CA GLY A 423 -15.71 39.55 9.48
C GLY A 423 -14.51 38.96 10.23
N GLY A 424 -13.43 38.61 9.54
CA GLY A 424 -12.23 37.98 10.10
C GLY A 424 -12.36 36.48 10.35
N ALA A 425 -13.48 35.86 9.99
CA ALA A 425 -13.64 34.41 10.02
C ALA A 425 -12.86 33.77 8.83
N VAL A 426 -12.28 32.60 9.06
CA VAL A 426 -11.62 31.80 8.01
C VAL A 426 -12.68 30.91 7.36
N ASN A 427 -12.95 31.10 6.08
CA ASN A 427 -13.81 30.24 5.27
C ASN A 427 -12.96 29.27 4.45
N GLY A 428 -13.19 27.95 4.63
CA GLY A 428 -12.58 26.92 3.83
C GLY A 428 -13.38 26.66 2.57
N PHE A 429 -12.70 26.41 1.43
CA PHE A 429 -13.35 26.01 0.19
C PHE A 429 -12.41 25.11 -0.64
N VAL A 430 -12.91 24.49 -1.68
CA VAL A 430 -12.10 23.65 -2.56
C VAL A 430 -12.09 24.18 -3.99
N THR A 431 -10.89 24.23 -4.58
CA THR A 431 -10.70 24.52 -6.01
C THR A 431 -10.54 23.20 -6.75
N VAL A 432 -11.39 22.97 -7.76
CA VAL A 432 -11.30 21.84 -8.69
C VAL A 432 -10.92 22.36 -10.07
N ARG A 433 -9.89 21.74 -10.66
CA ARG A 433 -9.41 22.07 -12.00
C ARG A 433 -9.70 20.92 -12.94
N GLY A 434 -10.25 21.22 -14.11
CA GLY A 434 -10.47 20.27 -15.18
C GLY A 434 -9.19 19.83 -15.90
N PRO A 435 -9.33 18.95 -16.91
CA PRO A 435 -8.20 18.39 -17.65
C PRO A 435 -7.39 19.46 -18.40
N ALA A 436 -6.10 19.18 -18.62
CA ALA A 436 -5.22 20.07 -19.34
C ALA A 436 -5.46 20.06 -20.85
N THR A 437 -5.93 18.95 -21.41
CA THR A 437 -6.16 18.77 -22.86
C THR A 437 -7.43 17.99 -23.15
N ARG A 438 -7.90 18.03 -24.40
CA ARG A 438 -9.07 17.28 -24.85
C ARG A 438 -8.89 15.77 -24.85
N LYS A 439 -7.66 15.28 -24.89
CA LYS A 439 -7.35 13.83 -24.87
C LYS A 439 -7.82 13.14 -23.59
N VAL A 440 -7.93 13.89 -22.50
CA VAL A 440 -8.37 13.38 -21.20
C VAL A 440 -9.82 13.74 -20.85
N LEU A 441 -10.60 14.27 -21.81
CA LEU A 441 -12.04 14.46 -21.62
C LEU A 441 -12.73 13.11 -21.38
N GLY A 442 -13.55 13.05 -20.35
CA GLY A 442 -14.20 11.80 -19.90
C GLY A 442 -13.43 11.06 -18.78
N ALA A 443 -12.20 11.45 -18.51
CA ALA A 443 -11.37 10.92 -17.43
C ALA A 443 -11.00 12.06 -16.46
N GLN A 444 -11.96 12.46 -15.65
CA GLN A 444 -11.86 13.67 -14.83
C GLN A 444 -11.24 13.36 -13.48
N TYR A 445 -10.46 14.31 -12.98
CA TYR A 445 -10.03 14.30 -11.59
C TYR A 445 -11.18 14.85 -10.74
N ALA A 446 -11.67 14.03 -9.83
CA ALA A 446 -12.83 14.33 -9.02
C ALA A 446 -12.46 14.43 -7.53
N LEU A 447 -13.18 15.28 -6.81
CA LEU A 447 -13.27 15.24 -5.37
C LEU A 447 -14.43 14.32 -5.00
N THR A 448 -14.15 13.29 -4.20
CA THR A 448 -15.13 12.24 -3.90
C THR A 448 -15.33 12.08 -2.40
N GLN A 449 -16.51 11.57 -2.02
CA GLN A 449 -16.80 11.19 -0.64
C GLN A 449 -17.63 9.93 -0.59
N ARG A 450 -17.30 9.02 0.33
CA ARG A 450 -18.14 7.87 0.65
C ARG A 450 -19.40 8.34 1.36
N VAL A 451 -20.54 7.88 0.85
CA VAL A 451 -21.85 8.22 1.40
C VAL A 451 -22.64 6.96 1.75
N SER A 452 -23.51 7.09 2.75
CA SER A 452 -24.45 6.01 3.09
C SER A 452 -25.47 5.84 1.98
N MET A 453 -25.70 4.59 1.56
CA MET A 453 -26.73 4.21 0.59
C MET A 453 -28.11 4.03 1.26
N ALA A 454 -28.35 4.71 2.39
CA ALA A 454 -29.54 4.50 3.20
C ALA A 454 -30.83 5.11 2.63
N SER A 455 -30.74 6.20 1.86
CA SER A 455 -31.92 6.84 1.28
C SER A 455 -32.31 6.26 -0.06
N GLU A 456 -33.60 6.08 -0.24
CA GLU A 456 -34.23 5.67 -1.51
C GLU A 456 -34.86 6.91 -2.16
N GLY A 457 -34.75 7.05 -3.47
CA GLY A 457 -35.39 8.12 -4.23
C GLY A 457 -34.42 9.12 -4.87
N PRO A 458 -34.96 10.20 -5.47
CA PRO A 458 -34.14 11.21 -6.08
C PRO A 458 -33.39 12.01 -5.03
N HIS A 459 -32.09 12.22 -5.29
CA HIS A 459 -31.24 13.04 -4.44
C HIS A 459 -31.21 14.47 -4.94
N ARG A 460 -31.14 15.43 -4.00
CA ARG A 460 -31.02 16.86 -4.27
C ARG A 460 -29.69 17.37 -3.74
N LEU A 461 -29.00 18.11 -4.58
CA LEU A 461 -27.73 18.73 -4.26
C LEU A 461 -27.87 20.24 -4.18
N SER A 462 -27.37 20.87 -3.12
CA SER A 462 -27.16 22.30 -3.03
C SER A 462 -25.69 22.58 -2.80
N LEU A 463 -25.16 23.59 -3.46
CA LEU A 463 -23.77 24.01 -3.32
C LEU A 463 -23.58 25.47 -3.69
N GLU A 464 -22.50 26.06 -3.25
CA GLU A 464 -22.02 27.36 -3.73
C GLU A 464 -20.83 27.16 -4.66
N VAL A 465 -20.83 27.86 -5.78
CA VAL A 465 -19.80 27.77 -6.81
C VAL A 465 -19.33 29.17 -7.23
N ARG A 466 -18.03 29.29 -7.45
CA ARG A 466 -17.40 30.52 -7.95
C ARG A 466 -16.48 30.17 -9.13
N VAL A 467 -16.66 30.86 -10.25
CA VAL A 467 -15.85 30.66 -11.45
C VAL A 467 -15.37 31.98 -11.99
N LYS A 468 -14.11 32.02 -12.45
CA LYS A 468 -13.56 33.18 -13.17
C LYS A 468 -13.80 33.13 -14.70
N LYS A 469 -13.91 31.89 -15.21
CA LYS A 469 -14.28 31.58 -16.61
C LYS A 469 -15.30 30.46 -16.57
N GLN A 470 -16.00 30.25 -17.68
CA GLN A 470 -16.93 29.14 -17.81
C GLN A 470 -16.34 27.83 -17.35
N ALA A 471 -17.08 27.09 -16.52
CA ALA A 471 -16.74 25.75 -16.06
C ALA A 471 -17.90 24.79 -16.28
N ASP A 472 -17.60 23.61 -16.80
CA ASP A 472 -18.52 22.48 -16.96
C ASP A 472 -18.39 21.55 -15.74
N VAL A 473 -19.38 21.58 -14.87
CA VAL A 473 -19.38 20.86 -13.59
C VAL A 473 -20.21 19.58 -13.71
N TYR A 474 -19.61 18.47 -13.29
CA TYR A 474 -20.22 17.15 -13.26
C TYR A 474 -20.33 16.69 -11.82
N LEU A 475 -21.51 16.20 -11.46
CA LEU A 475 -21.90 15.78 -10.13
C LEU A 475 -22.53 14.40 -10.23
N GLU A 476 -22.03 13.44 -9.44
CA GLU A 476 -22.47 12.07 -9.55
C GLU A 476 -22.61 11.43 -8.17
N LEU A 477 -23.67 10.67 -7.98
CA LEU A 477 -23.85 9.76 -6.86
C LEU A 477 -23.98 8.35 -7.40
N CYS A 478 -22.96 7.52 -7.16
CA CYS A 478 -22.85 6.20 -7.77
C CYS A 478 -22.73 5.09 -6.73
N GLU A 479 -23.23 3.92 -7.05
CA GLU A 479 -22.81 2.68 -6.39
C GLU A 479 -21.45 2.26 -6.96
N ARG A 480 -20.38 2.45 -6.19
CA ARG A 480 -19.03 2.19 -6.68
C ARG A 480 -18.17 1.47 -5.67
N HIS A 481 -17.40 0.52 -6.19
CA HIS A 481 -16.22 0.07 -5.50
C HIS A 481 -15.01 0.81 -6.09
N LEU A 482 -14.32 1.57 -5.24
CA LEU A 482 -13.24 2.47 -5.66
C LEU A 482 -13.71 3.41 -6.80
N LEU A 483 -13.15 3.26 -7.99
CA LEU A 483 -13.37 4.14 -9.15
C LEU A 483 -14.14 3.45 -10.28
N TYR A 484 -14.57 2.21 -10.10
CA TYR A 484 -15.34 1.50 -11.11
C TYR A 484 -16.77 2.03 -11.19
N ASP A 485 -17.28 2.09 -12.40
CA ASP A 485 -18.64 2.55 -12.65
C ASP A 485 -19.68 1.58 -12.10
N GLY A 486 -20.79 2.12 -11.67
CA GLY A 486 -21.99 1.44 -11.25
C GLY A 486 -23.23 2.23 -11.63
N SER A 487 -24.39 1.92 -11.07
CA SER A 487 -25.58 2.76 -11.26
C SER A 487 -25.34 4.14 -10.63
N CYS A 488 -25.60 5.19 -11.40
CA CYS A 488 -25.35 6.56 -11.00
C CYS A 488 -26.56 7.44 -11.19
N GLN A 489 -26.79 8.33 -10.23
CA GLN A 489 -27.56 9.55 -10.42
C GLN A 489 -26.59 10.69 -10.73
N THR A 490 -26.85 11.45 -11.77
CA THR A 490 -25.94 12.49 -12.26
C THR A 490 -26.62 13.84 -12.43
N ALA A 491 -25.85 14.90 -12.31
CA ALA A 491 -26.24 16.23 -12.77
C ALA A 491 -25.06 16.88 -13.50
N TYR A 492 -25.36 17.65 -14.48
CA TYR A 492 -24.43 18.47 -15.23
C TYR A 492 -24.90 19.92 -15.24
N VAL A 493 -23.99 20.84 -14.98
CA VAL A 493 -24.29 22.28 -15.08
C VAL A 493 -23.10 23.03 -15.66
N ARG A 494 -23.41 23.92 -16.58
CA ARG A 494 -22.45 24.88 -17.13
C ARG A 494 -22.55 26.17 -16.34
N VAL A 495 -21.50 26.51 -15.61
CA VAL A 495 -21.44 27.71 -14.77
C VAL A 495 -20.69 28.80 -15.47
N PHE A 496 -21.29 29.99 -15.51
CA PHE A 496 -20.68 31.20 -16.07
C PHE A 496 -20.31 32.17 -14.94
N PRO A 497 -19.33 33.06 -15.15
CA PRO A 497 -19.02 34.11 -14.18
C PRO A 497 -20.24 34.92 -13.83
N GLY A 498 -20.58 35.00 -12.57
CA GLY A 498 -21.72 35.77 -12.03
C GLY A 498 -21.34 37.17 -11.56
N LYS A 499 -22.36 37.98 -11.25
CA LYS A 499 -22.17 39.32 -10.65
C LYS A 499 -21.69 39.20 -9.19
N THR A 500 -22.12 38.18 -8.47
CA THR A 500 -21.68 37.85 -7.13
C THR A 500 -20.47 36.89 -7.19
N ALA A 501 -19.58 36.99 -6.21
CA ALA A 501 -18.42 36.09 -6.14
C ALA A 501 -18.86 34.63 -6.07
N TRP A 502 -19.80 34.29 -5.19
CA TRP A 502 -20.39 32.98 -5.03
C TRP A 502 -21.79 32.90 -5.58
N GLN A 503 -22.12 31.81 -6.26
CA GLN A 503 -23.43 31.52 -6.87
C GLN A 503 -24.00 30.27 -6.19
N ALA A 504 -25.16 30.38 -5.56
CA ALA A 504 -25.87 29.23 -5.02
C ALA A 504 -26.58 28.46 -6.14
N LEU A 505 -26.32 27.15 -6.17
CA LEU A 505 -26.94 26.21 -7.09
C LEU A 505 -27.74 25.18 -6.34
N VAL A 506 -28.92 24.83 -6.86
CA VAL A 506 -29.73 23.70 -6.37
C VAL A 506 -30.08 22.83 -7.56
N LEU A 507 -29.65 21.57 -7.51
CA LEU A 507 -29.74 20.62 -8.60
C LEU A 507 -30.42 19.33 -8.13
N SER A 508 -31.23 18.73 -8.98
CA SER A 508 -31.73 17.36 -8.76
C SER A 508 -30.85 16.38 -9.55
N LEU A 509 -30.41 15.33 -8.90
CA LEU A 509 -29.69 14.26 -9.57
C LEU A 509 -30.65 13.35 -10.31
N HIS A 510 -30.32 13.00 -11.55
CA HIS A 510 -31.16 12.18 -12.43
C HIS A 510 -30.47 10.87 -12.79
N GLY A 511 -31.21 9.78 -12.82
CA GLY A 511 -30.72 8.46 -13.17
C GLY A 511 -31.27 7.37 -12.26
N PRO A 512 -30.83 6.11 -12.43
CA PRO A 512 -31.25 5.02 -11.58
C PRO A 512 -30.79 5.24 -10.14
N VAL A 513 -31.69 4.96 -9.20
CA VAL A 513 -31.35 5.04 -7.77
C VAL A 513 -30.29 3.99 -7.46
N PRO A 514 -29.18 4.38 -6.87
CA PRO A 514 -28.13 3.43 -6.48
C PRO A 514 -28.65 2.39 -5.48
N SER A 515 -28.28 1.13 -5.69
CA SER A 515 -28.73 0.00 -4.88
C SER A 515 -27.83 -0.19 -3.65
N ARG A 516 -28.43 -0.54 -2.52
CA ARG A 516 -27.72 -0.94 -1.29
C ARG A 516 -26.97 -2.27 -1.43
N GLY A 517 -27.29 -3.04 -2.48
CA GLY A 517 -26.81 -4.42 -2.61
C GLY A 517 -27.52 -5.39 -1.68
N SER A 518 -26.99 -6.61 -1.58
CA SER A 518 -27.50 -7.64 -0.69
C SER A 518 -26.96 -7.44 0.74
N TRP A 519 -27.69 -7.97 1.75
CA TRP A 519 -27.24 -7.89 3.14
C TRP A 519 -25.85 -8.54 3.40
N TYR A 520 -25.51 -9.58 2.62
CA TYR A 520 -24.21 -10.28 2.68
C TYR A 520 -23.14 -9.64 1.77
N ALA A 521 -23.55 -8.79 0.84
CA ALA A 521 -22.66 -8.07 -0.08
C ALA A 521 -23.18 -6.63 -0.28
N PRO A 522 -23.09 -5.78 0.76
CA PRO A 522 -23.52 -4.40 0.68
C PRO A 522 -22.64 -3.62 -0.30
N ARG A 523 -23.27 -2.76 -1.10
CA ARG A 523 -22.59 -1.86 -2.01
C ARG A 523 -22.16 -0.57 -1.30
N LEU A 524 -21.14 0.03 -1.80
CA LEU A 524 -20.63 1.31 -1.29
C LEU A 524 -21.15 2.45 -2.18
N GLY A 525 -21.64 3.51 -1.56
CA GLY A 525 -21.99 4.76 -2.23
C GLY A 525 -20.79 5.69 -2.35
N MET A 526 -20.71 6.45 -3.45
CA MET A 526 -19.72 7.50 -3.62
C MET A 526 -20.35 8.69 -4.32
N PHE A 527 -20.30 9.85 -3.68
CA PHE A 527 -20.54 11.13 -4.31
C PHE A 527 -19.23 11.60 -4.98
N SER A 528 -19.33 12.23 -6.14
CA SER A 528 -18.19 12.82 -6.84
C SER A 528 -18.54 14.15 -7.51
N LEU A 529 -17.57 15.08 -7.44
CA LEU A 529 -17.61 16.40 -8.01
C LEU A 529 -16.39 16.60 -8.91
N SER A 530 -16.58 16.99 -10.15
CA SER A 530 -15.49 17.23 -11.10
C SER A 530 -15.78 18.40 -12.05
N VAL A 531 -14.71 18.93 -12.67
CA VAL A 531 -14.78 19.92 -13.74
C VAL A 531 -14.27 19.28 -15.02
N GLY A 532 -15.10 19.28 -16.09
CA GLY A 532 -14.81 18.50 -17.30
C GLY A 532 -14.25 19.28 -18.48
N ASN A 533 -14.42 20.59 -18.55
CA ASN A 533 -13.89 21.36 -19.66
C ASN A 533 -12.40 21.64 -19.54
N VAL A 534 -11.69 21.65 -20.65
CA VAL A 534 -10.25 21.90 -20.73
C VAL A 534 -9.90 23.25 -20.11
N GLY A 535 -8.99 23.20 -19.12
CA GLY A 535 -8.55 24.39 -18.39
C GLY A 535 -9.62 25.05 -17.53
N GLY A 536 -10.79 24.41 -17.36
CA GLY A 536 -11.84 24.88 -16.46
C GLY A 536 -11.35 24.88 -15.01
N VAL A 537 -11.78 25.88 -14.24
CA VAL A 537 -11.47 26.01 -12.81
C VAL A 537 -12.71 26.51 -12.10
N ALA A 538 -13.12 25.82 -11.06
CA ALA A 538 -14.22 26.22 -10.20
C ALA A 538 -13.86 26.03 -8.72
N ASP A 539 -14.26 27.00 -7.91
CA ASP A 539 -14.22 26.92 -6.45
C ASP A 539 -15.60 26.47 -5.97
N PHE A 540 -15.63 25.60 -4.96
CA PHE A 540 -16.85 25.03 -4.39
C PHE A 540 -16.85 25.16 -2.88
N ASP A 541 -18.02 25.44 -2.32
CA ASP A 541 -18.26 25.54 -0.90
C ASP A 541 -19.70 25.12 -0.55
N ASN A 542 -19.98 24.90 0.72
CA ASN A 542 -21.32 24.63 1.25
C ASN A 542 -22.08 23.51 0.52
N ILE A 543 -21.38 22.42 0.19
CA ILE A 543 -21.93 21.27 -0.55
C ILE A 543 -22.80 20.45 0.39
N ARG A 544 -24.08 20.24 0.03
CA ARG A 544 -25.03 19.41 0.75
C ARG A 544 -25.77 18.48 -0.21
N LEU A 545 -25.75 17.20 0.09
CA LEU A 545 -26.48 16.17 -0.65
C LEU A 545 -27.61 15.65 0.24
N THR A 546 -28.85 15.89 -0.12
CA THR A 546 -30.02 15.46 0.63
C THR A 546 -30.76 14.32 -0.08
N GLY A 547 -31.12 13.31 0.67
CA GLY A 547 -31.98 12.21 0.23
C GLY A 547 -33.46 12.48 0.55
N SER A 548 -34.28 11.41 0.45
CA SER A 548 -35.74 11.48 0.72
C SER A 548 -36.10 11.96 2.13
N HIS A 549 -35.24 11.73 3.12
CA HIS A 549 -35.45 12.15 4.51
C HIS A 549 -34.89 13.53 4.85
N GLN A 550 -34.46 14.29 3.87
CA GLN A 550 -33.84 15.62 4.02
C GLN A 550 -32.59 15.68 4.93
N GLU A 551 -32.02 14.54 5.28
CA GLU A 551 -30.73 14.47 5.95
C GLU A 551 -29.59 14.79 4.96
N ASP A 552 -28.57 15.51 5.43
CA ASP A 552 -27.35 15.73 4.66
C ASP A 552 -26.51 14.45 4.70
N LEU A 553 -26.20 13.91 3.53
CA LEU A 553 -25.42 12.69 3.37
C LEU A 553 -23.91 12.95 3.30
N LEU A 554 -23.51 14.24 3.21
CA LEU A 554 -22.11 14.64 3.13
C LEU A 554 -21.62 15.19 4.46
N GLU A 555 -20.41 14.81 4.82
CA GLU A 555 -19.67 15.35 5.91
C GLU A 555 -18.73 16.46 5.44
N ASN A 556 -18.57 17.52 6.25
CA ASN A 556 -17.62 18.59 5.96
C ASN A 556 -17.81 19.26 4.59
N GLY A 557 -19.04 19.49 4.17
CA GLY A 557 -19.34 20.13 2.88
C GLY A 557 -18.98 21.62 2.80
N GLY A 558 -18.80 22.30 3.95
CA GLY A 558 -18.28 23.67 4.06
C GLY A 558 -16.78 23.75 4.31
N PHE A 559 -16.04 22.67 4.14
CA PHE A 559 -14.56 22.57 4.22
C PHE A 559 -13.91 23.21 5.45
N SER A 560 -14.64 23.43 6.53
CA SER A 560 -14.13 24.02 7.77
C SER A 560 -13.03 23.18 8.45
N ARG A 561 -12.92 21.89 8.06
CA ARG A 561 -11.87 20.97 8.48
C ARG A 561 -10.99 20.57 7.27
N GLY A 562 -10.74 21.50 6.35
CA GLY A 562 -10.02 21.25 5.10
C GLY A 562 -10.66 20.12 4.30
N LEU A 563 -9.86 19.17 3.78
CA LEU A 563 -10.35 18.04 3.00
C LEU A 563 -10.70 16.78 3.84
N ALA A 564 -10.91 16.92 5.16
CA ALA A 564 -11.38 15.79 5.98
C ALA A 564 -12.66 15.20 5.40
N HIS A 565 -12.75 13.86 5.31
CA HIS A 565 -13.80 13.07 4.66
C HIS A 565 -13.80 13.10 3.12
N TRP A 566 -13.00 13.96 2.49
CA TRP A 566 -12.94 14.06 1.05
C TRP A 566 -11.72 13.30 0.49
N PHE A 567 -11.96 12.54 -0.58
CA PHE A 567 -10.98 11.70 -1.23
C PHE A 567 -10.82 12.12 -2.69
N PRO A 568 -9.68 12.72 -3.09
CA PRO A 568 -9.44 13.06 -4.48
C PRO A 568 -9.15 11.78 -5.29
N ALA A 569 -9.72 11.68 -6.50
CA ALA A 569 -9.63 10.48 -7.33
C ALA A 569 -9.67 10.80 -8.81
N ALA A 570 -8.96 9.99 -9.61
CA ALA A 570 -9.06 10.03 -11.08
C ALA A 570 -9.94 8.87 -11.55
N GLN A 571 -11.19 9.17 -11.88
CA GLN A 571 -12.14 8.17 -12.34
C GLN A 571 -11.77 7.67 -13.74
N SER A 572 -11.86 6.37 -13.93
CA SER A 572 -11.78 5.70 -15.24
C SER A 572 -10.54 6.03 -16.08
N TYR A 573 -9.53 6.67 -15.51
CA TYR A 573 -8.35 7.12 -16.22
C TYR A 573 -7.05 6.75 -15.50
N PHE A 574 -6.04 6.40 -16.30
CA PHE A 574 -4.70 6.16 -15.83
C PHE A 574 -3.99 7.49 -15.55
N LEU A 575 -3.68 7.75 -14.30
CA LEU A 575 -2.77 8.82 -13.93
C LEU A 575 -1.33 8.29 -13.96
N PRO A 576 -0.36 9.02 -14.51
CA PRO A 576 1.04 8.63 -14.49
C PRO A 576 1.65 8.87 -13.10
N TRP A 577 1.24 8.06 -12.11
CA TRP A 577 1.76 8.18 -10.74
C TRP A 577 3.00 7.34 -10.50
N HIS A 578 3.27 6.34 -11.33
CA HIS A 578 4.47 5.50 -11.32
C HIS A 578 4.83 5.01 -12.74
N LEU A 579 6.01 4.43 -12.91
CA LEU A 579 6.52 3.98 -14.21
C LEU A 579 6.12 2.54 -14.60
N ASP A 580 5.21 1.89 -13.89
CA ASP A 580 4.91 0.47 -14.11
C ASP A 580 6.17 -0.44 -14.12
N ASN A 581 7.24 0.00 -13.45
CA ASN A 581 8.48 -0.72 -13.27
C ASN A 581 9.20 -0.20 -12.02
N LEU A 582 9.34 -1.07 -11.03
CA LEU A 582 9.95 -0.77 -9.74
C LEU A 582 11.38 -0.21 -9.86
N PHE A 583 12.17 -0.80 -10.75
CA PHE A 583 13.60 -0.46 -10.86
C PHE A 583 13.79 0.90 -11.52
N LEU A 584 13.00 1.18 -12.56
CA LEU A 584 13.03 2.47 -13.24
C LEU A 584 12.49 3.59 -12.35
N GLU A 585 11.46 3.32 -11.58
CA GLU A 585 10.93 4.29 -10.62
C GLU A 585 11.96 4.66 -9.56
N ILE A 586 12.62 3.65 -8.96
CA ILE A 586 13.69 3.91 -7.99
C ILE A 586 14.85 4.66 -8.63
N LEU A 587 15.19 4.34 -9.89
CA LEU A 587 16.23 5.06 -10.62
C LEU A 587 15.85 6.54 -10.83
N VAL A 588 14.61 6.83 -11.20
CA VAL A 588 14.14 8.22 -11.41
C VAL A 588 14.05 8.98 -10.08
N GLU A 589 13.54 8.36 -9.02
CA GLU A 589 13.32 9.03 -7.76
C GLU A 589 14.57 9.11 -6.86
N ARG A 590 15.40 8.05 -6.83
CA ARG A 590 16.55 7.93 -5.91
C ARG A 590 17.89 7.79 -6.62
N GLY A 591 17.90 7.79 -7.95
CA GLY A 591 19.07 7.63 -8.77
C GLY A 591 19.72 6.25 -8.70
N LEU A 592 20.87 6.14 -9.34
CA LEU A 592 21.67 4.91 -9.35
C LEU A 592 22.10 4.49 -7.94
N THR A 593 22.35 5.45 -7.04
CA THR A 593 22.69 5.15 -5.63
C THR A 593 21.57 4.41 -4.92
N GLY A 594 20.31 4.84 -5.06
CA GLY A 594 19.16 4.18 -4.48
C GLY A 594 18.91 2.80 -5.09
N LEU A 595 19.04 2.67 -6.40
CA LEU A 595 18.87 1.41 -7.10
C LEU A 595 19.91 0.37 -6.70
N LEU A 596 21.20 0.75 -6.63
CA LEU A 596 22.29 -0.15 -6.23
C LEU A 596 22.14 -0.59 -4.76
N LEU A 597 21.72 0.31 -3.87
CA LEU A 597 21.48 -0.05 -2.46
C LEU A 597 20.28 -1.00 -2.30
N LEU A 598 19.21 -0.80 -3.05
CA LEU A 598 18.10 -1.75 -3.05
C LEU A 598 18.53 -3.10 -3.61
N ALA A 599 19.28 -3.13 -4.71
CA ALA A 599 19.82 -4.35 -5.30
C ALA A 599 20.74 -5.08 -4.31
N ALA A 600 21.61 -4.37 -3.60
CA ALA A 600 22.46 -4.92 -2.56
C ALA A 600 21.63 -5.50 -1.40
N LEU A 601 20.61 -4.78 -0.93
CA LEU A 601 19.71 -5.25 0.13
C LEU A 601 19.01 -6.56 -0.27
N MET A 602 18.50 -6.62 -1.50
CA MET A 602 17.83 -7.81 -2.05
C MET A 602 18.81 -8.97 -2.25
N ALA A 603 20.00 -8.70 -2.78
CA ALA A 603 21.03 -9.72 -2.93
C ALA A 603 21.43 -10.32 -1.57
N CYS A 604 21.59 -9.49 -0.53
CA CYS A 604 21.86 -9.96 0.83
C CYS A 604 20.70 -10.82 1.39
N ALA A 605 19.44 -10.42 1.19
CA ALA A 605 18.28 -11.16 1.67
C ALA A 605 18.12 -12.52 0.97
N LEU A 606 18.27 -12.55 -0.34
CA LEU A 606 18.22 -13.79 -1.13
C LEU A 606 19.41 -14.69 -0.83
N TRP A 607 20.62 -14.13 -0.74
CA TRP A 607 21.80 -14.90 -0.32
C TRP A 607 21.58 -15.53 1.05
N ALA A 608 21.11 -14.77 2.04
CA ALA A 608 20.87 -15.22 3.40
C ALA A 608 19.90 -16.43 3.43
N THR A 609 18.82 -16.39 2.64
CA THR A 609 17.75 -17.38 2.67
C THR A 609 17.99 -18.59 1.75
N VAL A 610 18.74 -18.42 0.65
CA VAL A 610 18.94 -19.49 -0.37
C VAL A 610 20.26 -20.23 -0.15
N ILE A 611 21.35 -19.51 0.15
CA ILE A 611 22.72 -20.04 0.21
C ILE A 611 23.31 -19.96 1.61
N GLY A 612 23.06 -18.84 2.31
CA GLY A 612 23.66 -18.53 3.62
C GLY A 612 23.12 -19.34 4.78
N GLY A 613 23.46 -18.92 6.01
CA GLY A 613 23.14 -19.63 7.26
C GLY A 613 21.63 -19.86 7.47
N ALA A 614 20.77 -18.92 7.05
CA ALA A 614 19.33 -19.07 7.19
C ALA A 614 18.71 -20.18 6.30
N ARG A 615 19.44 -20.73 5.32
CA ARG A 615 18.94 -21.76 4.39
C ARG A 615 18.30 -22.96 5.10
N SER A 616 18.83 -23.36 6.24
CA SER A 616 18.34 -24.49 7.03
C SER A 616 17.03 -24.23 7.77
N LEU A 617 16.62 -22.99 7.91
CA LEU A 617 15.41 -22.62 8.63
C LEU A 617 14.15 -22.93 7.81
N SER A 618 13.14 -23.43 8.51
CA SER A 618 11.87 -23.86 7.88
C SER A 618 11.12 -22.75 7.14
N LEU A 619 11.34 -21.48 7.47
CA LEU A 619 10.67 -20.33 6.86
C LEU A 619 11.42 -19.79 5.64
N SER A 620 12.72 -20.04 5.51
CA SER A 620 13.57 -19.45 4.46
C SER A 620 13.11 -19.68 3.02
N PRO A 621 12.63 -20.87 2.61
CA PRO A 621 12.13 -21.05 1.24
C PRO A 621 10.94 -20.14 0.92
N TYR A 622 10.06 -19.92 1.88
CA TYR A 622 8.87 -19.08 1.72
C TYR A 622 9.24 -17.60 1.63
N LEU A 623 10.20 -17.16 2.44
CA LEU A 623 10.75 -15.81 2.36
C LEU A 623 11.43 -15.56 1.01
N ALA A 624 12.31 -16.48 0.58
CA ALA A 624 12.98 -16.36 -0.72
C ALA A 624 11.97 -16.32 -1.88
N ALA A 625 10.96 -17.18 -1.86
CA ALA A 625 9.90 -17.20 -2.88
C ALA A 625 9.08 -15.90 -2.87
N SER A 626 8.74 -15.37 -1.68
CA SER A 626 8.03 -14.10 -1.51
C SER A 626 8.83 -12.92 -2.07
N LEU A 627 10.12 -12.83 -1.77
CA LEU A 627 10.99 -11.78 -2.28
C LEU A 627 11.19 -11.90 -3.81
N CYS A 628 11.31 -13.11 -4.33
CA CYS A 628 11.37 -13.34 -5.77
C CYS A 628 10.06 -12.91 -6.46
N ALA A 629 8.90 -13.22 -5.86
CA ALA A 629 7.60 -12.77 -6.37
C ALA A 629 7.51 -11.24 -6.44
N ALA A 630 7.99 -10.53 -5.40
CA ALA A 630 8.05 -9.07 -5.40
C ALA A 630 8.92 -8.52 -6.54
N LEU A 631 10.10 -9.12 -6.79
CA LEU A 631 10.96 -8.73 -7.91
C LEU A 631 10.30 -8.98 -9.27
N LEU A 632 9.61 -10.11 -9.43
CA LEU A 632 8.91 -10.43 -10.68
C LEU A 632 7.74 -9.47 -10.96
N VAL A 633 6.93 -9.13 -9.94
CA VAL A 633 5.92 -8.07 -10.07
C VAL A 633 6.59 -6.74 -10.39
N GLY A 634 7.70 -6.43 -9.72
CA GLY A 634 8.46 -5.20 -9.90
C GLY A 634 8.96 -4.94 -11.32
N LEU A 635 9.05 -5.98 -12.17
CA LEU A 635 9.40 -5.82 -13.59
C LEU A 635 8.28 -5.15 -14.41
N VAL A 636 7.03 -5.27 -13.97
CA VAL A 636 5.85 -4.84 -14.74
C VAL A 636 4.89 -3.96 -13.95
N SER A 637 5.23 -3.64 -12.70
CA SER A 637 4.48 -2.75 -11.82
C SER A 637 5.40 -2.18 -10.75
N SER A 638 5.09 -1.01 -10.21
CA SER A 638 5.77 -0.51 -9.01
C SER A 638 4.81 -0.54 -7.82
N PHE A 639 5.36 -0.78 -6.64
CA PHE A 639 4.62 -0.79 -5.38
C PHE A 639 5.34 0.01 -4.28
N MET A 640 6.44 0.68 -4.61
CA MET A 640 7.17 1.51 -3.64
C MET A 640 6.45 2.82 -3.33
N ASP A 641 5.59 3.28 -4.23
CA ASP A 641 4.67 4.40 -4.04
C ASP A 641 3.42 4.03 -3.21
N VAL A 642 3.21 2.74 -2.90
CA VAL A 642 2.16 2.23 -2.00
C VAL A 642 2.77 1.92 -0.63
N PRO A 643 2.72 2.84 0.35
CA PRO A 643 3.55 2.74 1.57
C PRO A 643 3.38 1.47 2.38
N ARG A 644 2.15 0.95 2.49
CA ARG A 644 1.86 -0.29 3.23
C ARG A 644 2.52 -1.52 2.59
N ILE A 645 2.46 -1.61 1.27
CA ILE A 645 3.04 -2.73 0.51
C ILE A 645 4.57 -2.64 0.50
N ALA A 646 5.10 -1.43 0.29
CA ALA A 646 6.54 -1.17 0.39
C ALA A 646 7.09 -1.50 1.80
N PHE A 647 6.33 -1.19 2.86
CA PHE A 647 6.69 -1.58 4.23
C PHE A 647 6.73 -3.10 4.40
N LEU A 648 5.72 -3.84 3.91
CA LEU A 648 5.72 -5.32 3.98
C LEU A 648 6.93 -5.90 3.26
N TYR A 649 7.23 -5.43 2.06
CA TYR A 649 8.39 -5.84 1.29
C TYR A 649 9.71 -5.61 2.04
N LEU A 650 9.90 -4.41 2.60
CA LEU A 650 11.08 -4.07 3.39
C LEU A 650 11.15 -4.87 4.69
N LEU A 651 10.04 -5.10 5.37
CA LEU A 651 9.97 -5.93 6.58
C LEU A 651 10.42 -7.36 6.29
N LEU A 652 9.92 -7.99 5.22
CA LEU A 652 10.31 -9.34 4.80
C LEU A 652 11.79 -9.40 4.42
N THR A 653 12.28 -8.38 3.74
CA THR A 653 13.69 -8.27 3.32
C THR A 653 14.61 -8.17 4.54
N LEU A 654 14.32 -7.25 5.47
CA LEU A 654 15.10 -7.04 6.68
C LEU A 654 15.04 -8.27 7.61
N TYR A 655 13.86 -8.90 7.74
CA TYR A 655 13.71 -10.15 8.49
C TYR A 655 14.59 -11.25 7.90
N SER A 656 14.62 -11.40 6.57
CA SER A 656 15.42 -12.41 5.88
C SER A 656 16.91 -12.26 6.12
N ILE A 657 17.41 -11.02 6.18
CA ILE A 657 18.84 -10.75 6.47
C ILE A 657 19.15 -11.03 7.94
N GLN A 658 18.31 -10.54 8.87
CA GLN A 658 18.60 -10.61 10.29
C GLN A 658 18.51 -12.06 10.85
N ILE A 659 17.61 -12.88 10.32
CA ILE A 659 17.49 -14.28 10.77
C ILE A 659 18.74 -15.13 10.42
N SER A 660 19.47 -14.74 9.37
CA SER A 660 20.74 -15.39 8.97
C SER A 660 21.89 -15.12 9.94
N GLN A 661 21.82 -14.06 10.72
CA GLN A 661 22.89 -13.63 11.60
C GLN A 661 22.91 -14.37 12.94
N LYS A 662 21.86 -15.16 13.24
CA LYS A 662 21.73 -15.93 14.47
C LYS A 662 22.39 -17.31 14.39
N ILE A 663 22.72 -17.79 13.20
CA ILE A 663 23.29 -19.10 12.92
C ILE A 663 24.80 -18.98 12.70
#